data_12eaf7b97ed7b623ccb5e2804a18eced
#
_entry.id   12eaf7b97ed7b623ccb5e2804a18eced
#
_cell.length_a   1.000
_cell.length_b   1.000
_cell.length_c   1.000
_cell.angle_alpha   90.00
_cell.angle_beta   90.00
_cell.angle_gamma   90.00
#
_symmetry.space_group_name_H-M   'P 1'
#
loop_
_entity.id
_entity.type
_entity.pdbx_description
1 polymer ?
#
loop_
_entity_poly.entity_id
_entity_poly.type
_entity_poly.pdbx_seq_one_letter_code
_entity_poly.pdbx_strand_id
1 'polypeptide(L)'
;MEDKAPNQINSSNKIKISIENNPCVNEGEDYYPELIPSFTILFATEMGTAESFATTLHEEATQKLHLKANILNVEKVTDVKIFNESALIVIIASTFGEGEPSDDCVEFNKMLQSKEFWDGFTNKENLNVAIFGLGNDFYTYFNAQAKLFYKILVEDKKINSICDLGLGNAREDIVQDFSDWKDKKFFKNLYHFFSQNYEKNYEFYKKNNLLNKIASKDDKAGNVKNYELFCDENKQILNLSLNDYNKNIQNCLNAKKVKILNIEEKRPNNINGSTLKVTFDLSGTGIKYKPADSVLIYPKNKKEIVDIVINNLEKGKENDYINYKLINKDKELFNLPLPEGITLKEAMSEFIDLSCHLNKNILSKLINYLTDDNQKNKVNEIINDEKKLSEFLSKNYNIAEFIKEFNSLKLTLQGLCEIFPVISPRYYSCCSSYKKNNNIIEIIITLVSFKGPTGEIKYGMTSNYINELFKSKSFQSNDEYVKISFKDTEFKFPFHLQTPMLMIGTGSGIAPFISFLQEFESIKNNNTNMNFETYLIFGSMNKNNDFIFEKELDEFKQKGALKEYFTAFSRDQDKKFYVQDALEKNFDKEKIENLIIKRMMHIYVCGSVRMGNSVKEKLKELLGVENYERMIKNKQLYLETWEN
;
A
#
# COMPACT_ATOMS: atom_id res chain seq x y z
N MET A 1 -36.42 -27.57 50.97
CA MET A 1 -36.91 -26.49 51.82
C MET A 1 -35.73 -25.59 52.05
N GLU A 2 -35.86 -24.41 51.68
CA GLU A 2 -35.06 -23.22 51.71
C GLU A 2 -34.56 -22.72 50.35
N ASP A 3 -35.29 -21.72 49.92
CA ASP A 3 -35.03 -20.87 48.78
C ASP A 3 -33.68 -20.16 48.92
N LYS A 4 -32.82 -20.25 47.91
CA LYS A 4 -31.69 -19.32 47.77
C LYS A 4 -31.99 -18.34 46.67
N ALA A 5 -32.23 -17.12 47.08
CA ALA A 5 -32.29 -15.91 46.26
C ALA A 5 -31.00 -15.70 45.46
N PRO A 6 -31.07 -15.06 44.29
CA PRO A 6 -29.91 -14.79 43.45
C PRO A 6 -28.98 -13.74 44.07
N ASN A 7 -27.69 -13.97 44.00
CA ASN A 7 -26.61 -13.16 44.54
C ASN A 7 -26.69 -11.72 44.06
N GLN A 8 -26.74 -10.82 45.04
CA GLN A 8 -26.45 -9.40 44.88
C GLN A 8 -25.04 -9.22 44.33
N ILE A 9 -24.95 -8.58 43.18
CA ILE A 9 -23.68 -8.10 42.60
C ILE A 9 -23.14 -7.03 43.53
N ASN A 10 -22.00 -7.31 44.15
CA ASN A 10 -21.28 -6.40 45.04
C ASN A 10 -20.88 -5.10 44.32
N SER A 11 -21.42 -3.99 44.81
CA SER A 11 -21.22 -2.62 44.29
C SER A 11 -19.89 -1.98 44.71
N SER A 12 -18.77 -2.70 44.74
CA SER A 12 -17.52 -2.20 45.36
C SER A 12 -16.31 -2.05 44.43
N ASN A 13 -16.48 -2.04 43.11
CA ASN A 13 -15.36 -1.69 42.23
C ASN A 13 -15.68 -0.45 41.41
N LYS A 14 -15.90 0.69 42.10
CA LYS A 14 -15.88 2.02 41.45
C LYS A 14 -14.40 2.41 41.30
N ILE A 15 -13.86 2.23 40.12
CA ILE A 15 -12.55 2.83 39.77
C ILE A 15 -12.84 4.29 39.40
N LYS A 16 -12.52 5.23 40.33
CA LYS A 16 -12.40 6.65 39.98
C LYS A 16 -11.15 6.81 39.13
N ILE A 17 -11.29 6.88 37.85
CA ILE A 17 -10.22 7.34 36.96
C ILE A 17 -10.28 8.87 36.99
N SER A 18 -9.32 9.53 37.61
CA SER A 18 -9.09 10.97 37.46
C SER A 18 -8.63 11.18 36.02
N ILE A 19 -9.56 11.61 35.17
CA ILE A 19 -9.26 11.95 33.77
C ILE A 19 -8.77 13.38 33.73
N GLU A 20 -7.51 13.59 34.09
CA GLU A 20 -6.89 14.93 34.06
C GLU A 20 -6.71 15.51 32.65
N ASN A 21 -6.94 14.73 31.58
CA ASN A 21 -6.64 15.16 30.20
C ASN A 21 -7.71 14.76 29.16
N ASN A 22 -8.98 14.59 29.54
CA ASN A 22 -10.02 14.33 28.53
C ASN A 22 -11.05 15.46 28.49
N PRO A 23 -10.99 16.41 27.54
CA PRO A 23 -11.87 17.59 27.51
C PRO A 23 -13.33 17.28 27.18
N CYS A 24 -13.73 16.03 27.04
CA CYS A 24 -15.05 15.61 26.63
C CYS A 24 -15.91 15.00 27.75
N VAL A 25 -15.41 14.88 28.98
CA VAL A 25 -16.14 14.29 30.10
C VAL A 25 -16.25 15.32 31.21
N ASN A 26 -17.48 15.65 31.63
CA ASN A 26 -17.70 16.53 32.76
C ASN A 26 -17.25 15.87 34.10
N GLU A 27 -16.51 16.57 34.95
CA GLU A 27 -16.09 16.06 36.25
C GLU A 27 -17.34 15.67 37.07
N GLY A 28 -17.39 14.42 37.51
CA GLY A 28 -18.43 13.90 38.40
C GLY A 28 -19.36 12.84 37.85
N GLU A 29 -19.20 12.40 36.60
CA GLU A 29 -20.02 11.34 35.99
C GLU A 29 -19.39 9.96 36.18
N ASP A 30 -20.23 8.96 36.54
CA ASP A 30 -19.80 7.55 36.64
C ASP A 30 -19.48 7.00 35.25
N TYR A 31 -18.20 6.66 35.02
CA TYR A 31 -17.74 6.03 33.78
C TYR A 31 -17.58 4.52 34.02
N TYR A 32 -18.20 3.71 33.18
CA TYR A 32 -18.19 2.24 33.25
C TYR A 32 -17.47 1.65 32.04
N PRO A 33 -16.15 1.48 32.10
CA PRO A 33 -15.35 0.99 30.96
C PRO A 33 -15.73 -0.42 30.52
N GLU A 34 -16.26 -1.25 31.41
CA GLU A 34 -16.78 -2.60 31.11
C GLU A 34 -18.05 -2.60 30.24
N LEU A 35 -18.77 -1.48 30.19
CA LEU A 35 -19.98 -1.32 29.40
C LEU A 35 -19.71 -0.76 28.00
N ILE A 36 -18.47 -0.44 27.64
CA ILE A 36 -18.11 0.06 26.33
C ILE A 36 -18.25 -1.07 25.31
N PRO A 37 -19.08 -0.90 24.26
CA PRO A 37 -19.22 -1.90 23.21
C PRO A 37 -17.89 -2.21 22.55
N SER A 38 -17.65 -3.47 22.25
CA SER A 38 -16.48 -3.92 21.53
C SER A 38 -16.86 -4.57 20.21
N PHE A 39 -16.01 -4.41 19.20
CA PHE A 39 -16.16 -5.09 17.93
C PHE A 39 -14.79 -5.50 17.37
N THR A 40 -14.82 -6.41 16.40
CA THR A 40 -13.61 -6.93 15.78
C THR A 40 -13.50 -6.47 14.34
N ILE A 41 -12.36 -5.92 13.96
CA ILE A 41 -12.02 -5.54 12.59
C ILE A 41 -11.12 -6.63 12.04
N LEU A 42 -11.59 -7.33 11.02
CA LEU A 42 -10.83 -8.31 10.25
C LEU A 42 -10.36 -7.67 8.96
N PHE A 43 -9.11 -7.85 8.59
CA PHE A 43 -8.60 -7.37 7.30
C PHE A 43 -7.88 -8.45 6.52
N ALA A 44 -8.03 -8.39 5.18
CA ALA A 44 -7.33 -9.21 4.21
C ALA A 44 -6.64 -8.30 3.20
N THR A 45 -5.32 -8.40 3.07
CA THR A 45 -4.53 -7.44 2.31
C THR A 45 -3.37 -8.07 1.55
N GLU A 46 -3.20 -7.71 0.28
CA GLU A 46 -2.04 -8.09 -0.51
C GLU A 46 -0.90 -7.08 -0.37
N MET A 47 -1.26 -5.78 -0.47
CA MET A 47 -0.30 -4.68 -0.55
C MET A 47 -0.36 -3.74 0.67
N GLY A 48 -1.04 -4.13 1.75
CA GLY A 48 -1.16 -3.35 2.98
C GLY A 48 -2.25 -2.28 2.98
N THR A 49 -2.99 -2.06 1.90
CA THR A 49 -4.04 -1.02 1.84
C THR A 49 -5.22 -1.35 2.75
N ALA A 50 -5.69 -2.60 2.76
CA ALA A 50 -6.78 -3.02 3.65
C ALA A 50 -6.37 -2.96 5.12
N GLU A 51 -5.11 -3.28 5.45
CA GLU A 51 -4.54 -3.13 6.78
C GLU A 51 -4.51 -1.65 7.22
N SER A 52 -4.09 -0.74 6.33
CA SER A 52 -4.09 0.70 6.59
C SER A 52 -5.50 1.23 6.87
N PHE A 53 -6.50 0.78 6.12
CA PHE A 53 -7.90 1.16 6.35
C PHE A 53 -8.45 0.57 7.65
N ALA A 54 -8.13 -0.68 7.96
CA ALA A 54 -8.49 -1.32 9.22
C ALA A 54 -7.86 -0.59 10.43
N THR A 55 -6.59 -0.19 10.31
CA THR A 55 -5.88 0.59 11.31
C THR A 55 -6.53 1.96 11.50
N THR A 56 -6.85 2.67 10.42
CA THR A 56 -7.56 3.97 10.49
C THR A 56 -8.91 3.84 11.19
N LEU A 57 -9.69 2.80 10.84
CA LEU A 57 -10.98 2.54 11.49
C LEU A 57 -10.82 2.23 12.98
N HIS A 58 -9.82 1.41 13.33
CA HIS A 58 -9.49 1.06 14.70
C HIS A 58 -9.08 2.30 15.52
N GLU A 59 -8.18 3.12 15.01
CA GLU A 59 -7.73 4.34 15.67
C GLU A 59 -8.89 5.32 15.88
N GLU A 60 -9.70 5.56 14.87
CA GLU A 60 -10.87 6.45 15.00
C GLU A 60 -11.90 5.91 15.99
N ALA A 61 -12.16 4.61 15.97
CA ALA A 61 -13.07 3.98 16.92
C ALA A 61 -12.56 4.07 18.35
N THR A 62 -11.28 3.80 18.58
CA THR A 62 -10.71 3.71 19.94
C THR A 62 -10.34 5.09 20.51
N GLN A 63 -9.69 5.94 19.72
CA GLN A 63 -9.18 7.22 20.20
C GLN A 63 -10.22 8.34 20.16
N LYS A 64 -11.02 8.43 19.06
CA LYS A 64 -11.99 9.50 18.89
C LYS A 64 -13.37 9.17 19.46
N LEU A 65 -13.78 7.91 19.40
CA LEU A 65 -15.12 7.47 19.83
C LEU A 65 -15.10 6.69 21.15
N HIS A 66 -13.90 6.42 21.70
CA HIS A 66 -13.70 5.68 22.94
C HIS A 66 -14.36 4.29 22.95
N LEU A 67 -14.44 3.65 21.79
CA LEU A 67 -14.94 2.28 21.63
C LEU A 67 -13.82 1.28 21.85
N LYS A 68 -14.19 0.04 22.19
CA LYS A 68 -13.25 -1.08 22.20
C LYS A 68 -13.29 -1.76 20.85
N ALA A 69 -12.21 -1.70 20.09
CA ALA A 69 -12.06 -2.41 18.82
C ALA A 69 -10.81 -3.29 18.86
N ASN A 70 -10.94 -4.52 18.35
CA ASN A 70 -9.81 -5.40 18.10
C ASN A 70 -9.54 -5.39 16.60
N ILE A 71 -8.27 -5.45 16.21
CA ILE A 71 -7.86 -5.55 14.81
C ILE A 71 -7.07 -6.83 14.61
N LEU A 72 -7.41 -7.59 13.56
CA LEU A 72 -6.82 -8.90 13.30
C LEU A 72 -6.76 -9.17 11.79
N ASN A 73 -5.61 -9.67 11.31
CA ASN A 73 -5.53 -10.22 9.97
C ASN A 73 -6.32 -11.53 9.88
N VAL A 74 -7.07 -11.74 8.78
CA VAL A 74 -7.90 -12.96 8.58
C VAL A 74 -7.10 -14.25 8.61
N GLU A 75 -5.79 -14.23 8.30
CA GLU A 75 -4.89 -15.38 8.41
C GLU A 75 -4.85 -15.98 9.84
N LYS A 76 -5.07 -15.13 10.84
CA LYS A 76 -5.09 -15.54 12.25
C LYS A 76 -6.42 -16.10 12.72
N VAL A 77 -7.44 -16.08 11.87
CA VAL A 77 -8.75 -16.66 12.16
C VAL A 77 -8.74 -18.13 11.74
N THR A 78 -8.55 -19.02 12.70
CA THR A 78 -8.39 -20.46 12.46
C THR A 78 -9.62 -21.29 12.75
N ASP A 79 -10.62 -20.70 13.43
CA ASP A 79 -11.86 -21.37 13.83
C ASP A 79 -13.03 -20.37 13.96
N VAL A 80 -14.19 -20.90 14.35
CA VAL A 80 -15.44 -20.13 14.48
C VAL A 80 -15.53 -19.28 15.76
N LYS A 81 -14.57 -19.39 16.65
CA LYS A 81 -14.62 -18.76 17.99
C LYS A 81 -14.86 -17.26 17.94
N ILE A 82 -14.11 -16.56 17.06
CA ILE A 82 -14.25 -15.10 16.93
C ILE A 82 -15.65 -14.67 16.48
N PHE A 83 -16.32 -15.51 15.67
CA PHE A 83 -17.70 -15.27 15.22
C PHE A 83 -18.71 -15.54 16.33
N ASN A 84 -18.42 -16.50 17.21
CA ASN A 84 -19.27 -16.84 18.34
C ASN A 84 -19.16 -15.81 19.50
N GLU A 85 -18.01 -15.17 19.65
CA GLU A 85 -17.72 -14.24 20.74
C GLU A 85 -17.95 -12.76 20.37
N SER A 86 -18.13 -12.45 19.08
CA SER A 86 -18.30 -11.05 18.62
C SER A 86 -19.77 -10.69 18.45
N ALA A 87 -20.14 -9.48 18.87
CA ALA A 87 -21.44 -8.89 18.57
C ALA A 87 -21.42 -8.19 17.19
N LEU A 88 -20.28 -7.69 16.77
CA LEU A 88 -20.06 -7.04 15.47
C LEU A 88 -18.68 -7.40 14.93
N ILE A 89 -18.63 -7.84 13.68
CA ILE A 89 -17.39 -8.03 12.92
C ILE A 89 -17.40 -7.09 11.71
N VAL A 90 -16.35 -6.29 11.57
CA VAL A 90 -16.11 -5.48 10.38
C VAL A 90 -15.06 -6.19 9.53
N ILE A 91 -15.33 -6.40 8.24
CA ILE A 91 -14.39 -7.06 7.33
C ILE A 91 -13.96 -6.05 6.25
N ILE A 92 -12.65 -5.83 6.14
CA ILE A 92 -12.03 -4.98 5.11
C ILE A 92 -11.15 -5.88 4.25
N ALA A 93 -11.55 -6.13 3.00
CA ALA A 93 -10.91 -7.14 2.17
C ALA A 93 -10.52 -6.62 0.79
N SER A 94 -9.25 -6.83 0.43
CA SER A 94 -8.76 -6.57 -0.93
C SER A 94 -9.11 -7.73 -1.88
N THR A 95 -9.33 -7.37 -3.14
CA THR A 95 -9.45 -8.30 -4.25
C THR A 95 -8.19 -8.17 -5.10
N PHE A 96 -7.55 -9.30 -5.39
CA PHE A 96 -6.33 -9.36 -6.19
C PHE A 96 -6.62 -9.94 -7.58
N GLY A 97 -5.82 -9.54 -8.59
CA GLY A 97 -5.90 -10.07 -9.95
C GLY A 97 -7.32 -10.08 -10.53
N GLU A 98 -7.73 -11.19 -11.11
CA GLU A 98 -9.04 -11.38 -11.73
C GLU A 98 -10.10 -11.89 -10.71
N GLY A 99 -10.10 -11.35 -9.49
CA GLY A 99 -11.08 -11.69 -8.45
C GLY A 99 -10.56 -12.65 -7.39
N GLU A 100 -9.28 -12.94 -7.40
CA GLU A 100 -8.63 -13.85 -6.46
C GLU A 100 -8.55 -13.22 -5.05
N PRO A 101 -8.56 -14.04 -3.98
CA PRO A 101 -8.26 -13.56 -2.65
C PRO A 101 -6.79 -13.16 -2.53
N SER A 102 -6.46 -12.21 -1.66
CA SER A 102 -5.10 -12.01 -1.19
C SER A 102 -4.56 -13.28 -0.52
N ASP A 103 -3.25 -13.46 -0.50
CA ASP A 103 -2.62 -14.68 0.03
C ASP A 103 -3.05 -14.98 1.48
N ASP A 104 -3.16 -13.95 2.31
CA ASP A 104 -3.63 -14.04 3.70
C ASP A 104 -5.12 -14.43 3.83
N CYS A 105 -5.89 -14.35 2.75
CA CYS A 105 -7.33 -14.59 2.73
C CYS A 105 -7.72 -15.98 2.21
N VAL A 106 -6.81 -16.74 1.61
CA VAL A 106 -7.11 -18.01 0.96
C VAL A 106 -7.71 -19.03 1.92
N GLU A 107 -7.07 -19.24 3.06
CA GLU A 107 -7.55 -20.23 4.06
C GLU A 107 -8.82 -19.75 4.76
N PHE A 108 -8.95 -18.44 5.00
CA PHE A 108 -10.18 -17.85 5.53
C PHE A 108 -11.37 -18.05 4.58
N ASN A 109 -11.17 -17.88 3.27
CA ASN A 109 -12.19 -18.18 2.27
C ASN A 109 -12.64 -19.64 2.29
N LYS A 110 -11.69 -20.57 2.36
CA LYS A 110 -12.00 -22.01 2.44
C LYS A 110 -12.79 -22.34 3.71
N MET A 111 -12.36 -21.75 4.83
CA MET A 111 -13.01 -21.95 6.12
C MET A 111 -14.45 -21.44 6.10
N LEU A 112 -14.71 -20.23 5.60
CA LEU A 112 -16.07 -19.68 5.48
C LEU A 112 -16.98 -20.48 4.52
N GLN A 113 -16.41 -21.22 3.58
CA GLN A 113 -17.16 -22.09 2.66
C GLN A 113 -17.33 -23.52 3.19
N SER A 114 -16.63 -23.88 4.28
CA SER A 114 -16.68 -25.21 4.85
C SER A 114 -17.94 -25.43 5.69
N LYS A 115 -18.46 -26.67 5.70
CA LYS A 115 -19.59 -27.04 6.54
C LYS A 115 -19.18 -27.08 8.02
N GLU A 116 -17.99 -27.56 8.29
CA GLU A 116 -17.45 -27.74 9.65
C GLU A 116 -17.40 -26.40 10.41
N PHE A 117 -17.06 -25.32 9.75
CA PHE A 117 -17.07 -23.98 10.36
C PHE A 117 -18.48 -23.60 10.82
N TRP A 118 -19.49 -23.80 9.96
CA TRP A 118 -20.86 -23.41 10.25
C TRP A 118 -21.58 -24.37 11.20
N ASP A 119 -21.18 -25.62 11.28
CA ASP A 119 -21.68 -26.54 12.29
C ASP A 119 -21.26 -26.16 13.72
N GLY A 120 -20.13 -25.43 13.86
CA GLY A 120 -19.66 -24.83 15.12
C GLY A 120 -20.20 -23.43 15.42
N PHE A 121 -20.93 -22.81 14.49
CA PHE A 121 -21.44 -21.44 14.66
C PHE A 121 -22.75 -21.40 15.46
N THR A 122 -22.68 -20.76 16.63
CA THR A 122 -23.81 -20.71 17.59
C THR A 122 -24.39 -19.29 17.79
N ASN A 123 -23.69 -18.24 17.34
CA ASN A 123 -24.03 -16.82 17.64
C ASN A 123 -24.87 -16.16 16.55
N LYS A 124 -25.73 -16.91 15.85
CA LYS A 124 -26.44 -16.42 14.67
C LYS A 124 -27.35 -15.21 14.93
N GLU A 125 -27.98 -15.14 16.10
CA GLU A 125 -28.96 -14.11 16.43
C GLU A 125 -28.32 -12.80 16.91
N ASN A 126 -27.08 -12.87 17.41
CA ASN A 126 -26.42 -11.73 18.02
C ASN A 126 -25.26 -11.16 17.18
N LEU A 127 -24.70 -11.94 16.24
CA LEU A 127 -23.63 -11.45 15.37
C LEU A 127 -24.19 -10.51 14.31
N ASN A 128 -23.51 -9.39 14.16
CA ASN A 128 -23.73 -8.45 13.08
C ASN A 128 -22.44 -8.26 12.29
N VAL A 129 -22.55 -7.83 11.03
CA VAL A 129 -21.38 -7.59 10.18
C VAL A 129 -21.45 -6.24 9.48
N ALA A 130 -20.28 -5.73 9.07
CA ALA A 130 -20.14 -4.65 8.12
C ALA A 130 -18.96 -5.00 7.20
N ILE A 131 -19.07 -4.77 5.89
CA ILE A 131 -18.09 -5.23 4.93
C ILE A 131 -17.70 -4.09 3.99
N PHE A 132 -16.39 -3.87 3.81
CA PHE A 132 -15.83 -2.97 2.83
C PHE A 132 -14.82 -3.71 1.94
N GLY A 133 -14.98 -3.60 0.64
CA GLY A 133 -14.10 -4.18 -0.36
C GLY A 133 -13.16 -3.16 -0.98
N LEU A 134 -11.95 -3.62 -1.29
CA LEU A 134 -10.98 -2.90 -2.09
C LEU A 134 -10.82 -3.62 -3.42
N GLY A 135 -11.03 -2.90 -4.51
CA GLY A 135 -10.93 -3.44 -5.86
C GLY A 135 -10.62 -2.35 -6.88
N ASN A 136 -10.55 -2.76 -8.13
CA ASN A 136 -10.38 -1.87 -9.26
C ASN A 136 -11.37 -2.31 -10.36
N ASP A 137 -12.24 -1.42 -10.82
CA ASP A 137 -13.30 -1.72 -11.80
C ASP A 137 -12.77 -1.92 -13.22
N PHE A 138 -11.47 -1.75 -13.43
CA PHE A 138 -10.82 -2.17 -14.66
C PHE A 138 -10.82 -3.69 -14.82
N TYR A 139 -10.89 -4.44 -13.71
CA TYR A 139 -10.93 -5.90 -13.72
C TYR A 139 -12.35 -6.45 -13.79
N THR A 140 -12.49 -7.59 -14.44
CA THR A 140 -13.79 -8.27 -14.65
C THR A 140 -14.52 -8.54 -13.33
N TYR A 141 -13.79 -8.83 -12.26
CA TYR A 141 -14.35 -9.23 -10.96
C TYR A 141 -14.11 -8.18 -9.87
N PHE A 142 -14.59 -6.98 -10.13
CA PHE A 142 -14.52 -5.85 -9.20
C PHE A 142 -15.05 -6.18 -7.81
N ASN A 143 -14.21 -6.02 -6.78
CA ASN A 143 -14.52 -6.28 -5.37
C ASN A 143 -15.06 -7.70 -5.09
N ALA A 144 -14.54 -8.72 -5.78
CA ALA A 144 -15.04 -10.09 -5.71
C ALA A 144 -15.01 -10.67 -4.29
N GLN A 145 -13.95 -10.38 -3.52
CA GLN A 145 -13.81 -10.95 -2.16
C GLN A 145 -14.84 -10.38 -1.19
N ALA A 146 -15.04 -9.07 -1.18
CA ALA A 146 -16.06 -8.46 -0.33
C ALA A 146 -17.47 -8.89 -0.71
N LYS A 147 -17.75 -9.04 -2.02
CA LYS A 147 -19.03 -9.56 -2.53
C LYS A 147 -19.23 -11.02 -2.13
N LEU A 148 -18.18 -11.85 -2.15
CA LEU A 148 -18.22 -13.23 -1.69
C LEU A 148 -18.55 -13.30 -0.20
N PHE A 149 -17.88 -12.51 0.64
CA PHE A 149 -18.17 -12.46 2.07
C PHE A 149 -19.59 -11.98 2.36
N TYR A 150 -20.03 -10.94 1.66
CA TYR A 150 -21.41 -10.47 1.78
C TYR A 150 -22.41 -11.56 1.40
N LYS A 151 -22.20 -12.26 0.32
CA LYS A 151 -23.03 -13.39 -0.11
C LYS A 151 -23.08 -14.48 0.96
N ILE A 152 -21.92 -14.96 1.43
CA ILE A 152 -21.87 -16.03 2.44
C ILE A 152 -22.52 -15.58 3.74
N LEU A 153 -22.09 -14.46 4.31
CA LEU A 153 -22.49 -14.03 5.65
C LEU A 153 -23.92 -13.51 5.68
N VAL A 154 -24.25 -12.60 4.76
CA VAL A 154 -25.53 -11.86 4.78
C VAL A 154 -26.61 -12.60 3.99
N GLU A 155 -26.30 -13.05 2.75
CA GLU A 155 -27.33 -13.65 1.90
C GLU A 155 -27.60 -15.10 2.24
N ASP A 156 -26.54 -15.93 2.42
CA ASP A 156 -26.69 -17.37 2.66
C ASP A 156 -26.95 -17.68 4.15
N LYS A 157 -26.14 -17.13 5.05
CA LYS A 157 -26.23 -17.40 6.50
C LYS A 157 -27.19 -16.49 7.24
N LYS A 158 -27.73 -15.44 6.60
CA LYS A 158 -28.71 -14.51 7.17
C LYS A 158 -28.19 -13.78 8.41
N ILE A 159 -26.89 -13.49 8.47
CA ILE A 159 -26.31 -12.64 9.50
C ILE A 159 -26.68 -11.20 9.14
N ASN A 160 -27.08 -10.41 10.13
CA ASN A 160 -27.50 -9.02 9.92
C ASN A 160 -26.30 -8.14 9.53
N SER A 161 -26.45 -7.33 8.48
CA SER A 161 -25.48 -6.28 8.12
C SER A 161 -25.92 -4.94 8.68
N ILE A 162 -25.04 -4.25 9.42
CA ILE A 162 -25.40 -2.95 10.01
C ILE A 162 -25.40 -1.82 8.98
N CYS A 163 -24.80 -2.02 7.81
CA CYS A 163 -24.81 -1.05 6.71
C CYS A 163 -24.63 -1.75 5.36
N ASP A 164 -24.89 -1.02 4.27
CA ASP A 164 -24.64 -1.51 2.92
C ASP A 164 -23.19 -1.90 2.70
N LEU A 165 -22.97 -2.90 1.85
CA LEU A 165 -21.64 -3.28 1.36
C LEU A 165 -20.91 -2.07 0.77
N GLY A 166 -19.72 -1.77 1.29
CA GLY A 166 -18.85 -0.75 0.73
C GLY A 166 -17.98 -1.34 -0.38
N LEU A 167 -17.83 -0.60 -1.47
CA LEU A 167 -17.05 -1.02 -2.64
C LEU A 167 -16.10 0.11 -3.04
N GLY A 168 -14.84 0.01 -2.61
CA GLY A 168 -13.79 0.96 -2.96
C GLY A 168 -13.20 0.68 -4.34
N ASN A 169 -12.94 1.73 -5.11
CA ASN A 169 -12.41 1.66 -6.47
C ASN A 169 -11.04 2.32 -6.57
N ALA A 170 -9.99 1.51 -6.72
CA ALA A 170 -8.62 2.01 -6.84
C ALA A 170 -8.36 2.83 -8.12
N ARG A 171 -9.23 2.71 -9.14
CA ARG A 171 -9.14 3.55 -10.34
C ARG A 171 -9.59 4.98 -10.10
N GLU A 172 -10.48 5.21 -9.14
CA GLU A 172 -11.01 6.53 -8.80
C GLU A 172 -10.31 7.08 -7.54
N ASP A 173 -10.97 6.96 -6.40
CA ASP A 173 -10.41 7.38 -5.11
C ASP A 173 -10.86 6.43 -4.00
N ILE A 174 -10.16 5.31 -3.90
CA ILE A 174 -10.47 4.27 -2.91
C ILE A 174 -10.41 4.77 -1.46
N VAL A 175 -9.60 5.81 -1.19
CA VAL A 175 -9.50 6.42 0.14
C VAL A 175 -10.76 7.21 0.45
N GLN A 176 -11.28 7.94 -0.54
CA GLN A 176 -12.55 8.65 -0.40
C GLN A 176 -13.72 7.69 -0.29
N ASP A 177 -13.76 6.62 -1.10
CA ASP A 177 -14.78 5.58 -1.02
C ASP A 177 -14.84 4.97 0.37
N PHE A 178 -13.66 4.67 0.95
CA PHE A 178 -13.57 4.17 2.32
C PHE A 178 -14.03 5.20 3.35
N SER A 179 -13.60 6.46 3.23
CA SER A 179 -14.03 7.53 4.12
C SER A 179 -15.55 7.75 4.08
N ASP A 180 -16.13 7.76 2.88
CA ASP A 180 -17.57 7.91 2.69
C ASP A 180 -18.35 6.73 3.26
N TRP A 181 -17.92 5.51 3.01
CA TRP A 181 -18.54 4.33 3.61
C TRP A 181 -18.41 4.35 5.13
N LYS A 182 -17.20 4.61 5.65
CA LYS A 182 -16.93 4.66 7.09
C LYS A 182 -17.74 5.72 7.80
N ASP A 183 -17.71 6.96 7.31
CA ASP A 183 -18.33 8.10 7.99
C ASP A 183 -19.84 8.20 7.76
N LYS A 184 -20.30 7.99 6.51
CA LYS A 184 -21.71 8.20 6.13
C LYS A 184 -22.59 6.95 6.32
N LYS A 185 -22.00 5.74 6.30
CA LYS A 185 -22.74 4.49 6.43
C LYS A 185 -22.39 3.76 7.72
N PHE A 186 -21.12 3.36 7.90
CA PHE A 186 -20.72 2.51 9.02
C PHE A 186 -20.93 3.21 10.38
N PHE A 187 -20.27 4.33 10.65
CA PHE A 187 -20.39 5.03 11.94
C PHE A 187 -21.79 5.54 12.19
N LYS A 188 -22.52 5.99 11.16
CA LYS A 188 -23.91 6.40 11.29
C LYS A 188 -24.81 5.25 11.77
N ASN A 189 -24.64 4.06 11.22
CA ASN A 189 -25.43 2.89 11.59
C ASN A 189 -24.92 2.22 12.86
N LEU A 190 -23.63 2.33 13.17
CA LEU A 190 -23.06 1.89 14.44
C LEU A 190 -23.73 2.56 15.63
N TYR A 191 -24.12 3.82 15.47
CA TYR A 191 -24.95 4.54 16.43
C TYR A 191 -26.29 3.84 16.71
N HIS A 192 -27.03 3.47 15.66
CA HIS A 192 -28.29 2.74 15.82
C HIS A 192 -28.07 1.35 16.42
N PHE A 193 -27.03 0.66 16.02
CA PHE A 193 -26.65 -0.62 16.58
C PHE A 193 -26.39 -0.54 18.09
N PHE A 194 -25.65 0.46 18.55
CA PHE A 194 -25.41 0.66 19.98
C PHE A 194 -26.68 1.07 20.73
N SER A 195 -27.54 1.92 20.18
CA SER A 195 -28.77 2.32 20.84
C SER A 195 -29.74 1.15 21.05
N GLN A 196 -29.76 0.20 20.12
CA GLN A 196 -30.61 -0.99 20.23
C GLN A 196 -30.05 -2.06 21.19
N ASN A 197 -28.74 -2.27 21.16
CA ASN A 197 -28.10 -3.37 21.88
C ASN A 197 -27.47 -2.93 23.23
N TYR A 198 -27.25 -1.61 23.40
CA TYR A 198 -26.50 -1.07 24.54
C TYR A 198 -27.13 0.22 25.06
N GLU A 199 -28.40 0.16 25.45
CA GLU A 199 -29.22 1.31 25.82
C GLU A 199 -28.59 2.23 26.90
N LYS A 200 -27.90 1.65 27.88
CA LYS A 200 -27.21 2.42 28.93
C LYS A 200 -26.01 3.19 28.39
N ASN A 201 -25.29 2.64 27.41
CA ASN A 201 -24.14 3.32 26.81
C ASN A 201 -24.58 4.38 25.80
N TYR A 202 -25.74 4.21 25.16
CA TYR A 202 -26.32 5.19 24.29
C TYR A 202 -26.55 6.53 24.99
N GLU A 203 -27.14 6.54 26.19
CA GLU A 203 -27.35 7.76 26.97
C GLU A 203 -26.03 8.43 27.36
N PHE A 204 -24.98 7.65 27.68
CA PHE A 204 -23.65 8.17 27.91
C PHE A 204 -23.07 8.86 26.66
N TYR A 205 -23.10 8.20 25.49
CA TYR A 205 -22.62 8.79 24.24
C TYR A 205 -23.41 10.02 23.81
N LYS A 206 -24.74 9.99 23.98
CA LYS A 206 -25.63 11.12 23.70
C LYS A 206 -25.34 12.32 24.60
N LYS A 207 -25.24 12.10 25.91
CA LYS A 207 -24.97 13.13 26.91
C LYS A 207 -23.62 13.81 26.70
N ASN A 208 -22.60 13.08 26.28
CA ASN A 208 -21.27 13.60 26.02
C ASN A 208 -21.04 14.11 24.58
N ASN A 209 -22.08 14.29 23.81
CA ASN A 209 -22.03 14.75 22.39
C ASN A 209 -21.13 13.90 21.47
N LEU A 210 -20.71 12.71 21.91
CA LEU A 210 -19.89 11.83 21.10
C LEU A 210 -20.60 11.38 19.83
N LEU A 211 -21.93 11.26 19.91
CA LEU A 211 -22.80 10.89 18.77
C LEU A 211 -22.94 12.03 17.77
N ASN A 212 -22.96 13.27 18.22
CA ASN A 212 -22.98 14.45 17.35
C ASN A 212 -21.65 14.62 16.58
N LYS A 213 -20.53 14.16 17.15
CA LYS A 213 -19.25 14.10 16.43
C LYS A 213 -19.25 13.06 15.31
N ILE A 214 -20.05 12.00 15.45
CA ILE A 214 -20.26 10.98 14.40
C ILE A 214 -21.23 11.50 13.32
N ALA A 215 -22.33 12.14 13.74
CA ALA A 215 -23.40 12.61 12.85
C ALA A 215 -23.11 13.96 12.18
N SER A 216 -22.31 14.84 12.80
CA SER A 216 -22.11 16.23 12.34
C SER A 216 -21.14 16.40 11.18
N LYS A 217 -20.56 15.34 10.65
CA LYS A 217 -19.74 15.38 9.42
C LYS A 217 -20.61 15.56 8.15
N ASP A 218 -21.95 15.46 8.25
CA ASP A 218 -22.82 15.47 7.06
C ASP A 218 -23.22 16.86 6.54
N ASP A 219 -23.01 17.98 7.29
CA ASP A 219 -23.69 19.23 6.90
C ASP A 219 -22.85 20.53 6.91
N LYS A 220 -21.55 20.49 7.05
CA LYS A 220 -20.73 21.72 6.90
C LYS A 220 -19.37 21.44 6.26
N ALA A 221 -19.35 21.29 4.95
CA ALA A 221 -18.20 21.68 4.13
C ALA A 221 -18.09 23.23 4.22
N GLY A 222 -17.66 23.74 5.34
CA GLY A 222 -17.51 25.16 5.57
C GLY A 222 -17.37 25.44 7.06
N ASN A 223 -16.14 25.62 7.51
CA ASN A 223 -15.71 26.02 8.86
C ASN A 223 -15.43 24.90 9.86
N VAL A 224 -14.51 24.00 9.55
CA VAL A 224 -13.72 23.36 10.60
C VAL A 224 -12.44 24.18 10.79
N LYS A 225 -12.50 25.16 11.69
CA LYS A 225 -11.34 26.00 12.10
C LYS A 225 -10.38 25.26 13.02
N ASN A 226 -9.98 24.03 12.74
CA ASN A 226 -9.16 23.25 13.69
C ASN A 226 -7.76 22.91 13.19
N TYR A 227 -7.31 23.56 12.11
CA TYR A 227 -5.96 23.34 11.60
C TYR A 227 -5.20 24.65 11.59
N GLU A 228 -4.49 24.92 12.67
CA GLU A 228 -3.51 26.02 12.67
C GLU A 228 -2.12 25.41 12.52
N LEU A 229 -1.59 25.38 11.30
CA LEU A 229 -0.15 25.26 11.07
C LEU A 229 0.47 26.59 11.42
N PHE A 230 1.14 26.67 12.57
CA PHE A 230 1.77 27.90 13.01
C PHE A 230 3.22 27.97 12.57
N CYS A 231 3.54 29.06 11.88
CA CYS A 231 4.89 29.60 11.87
C CYS A 231 5.05 30.43 13.13
N ASP A 232 5.79 29.94 14.11
CA ASP A 232 6.05 30.71 15.35
C ASP A 232 7.24 31.63 15.14
N GLU A 233 6.93 32.95 15.01
CA GLU A 233 7.92 33.99 14.74
C GLU A 233 8.91 34.20 15.91
N ASN A 234 8.60 33.71 17.12
CA ASN A 234 9.32 34.05 18.33
C ASN A 234 10.07 32.91 19.02
N LYS A 235 9.99 31.68 18.52
CA LYS A 235 10.84 30.62 19.04
C LYS A 235 12.10 30.50 18.19
N GLN A 236 13.24 30.63 18.89
CA GLN A 236 14.57 30.31 18.33
C GLN A 236 14.44 29.09 17.43
N ILE A 237 14.84 29.27 16.16
CA ILE A 237 14.96 28.23 15.16
C ILE A 237 15.43 26.96 15.89
N LEU A 238 14.56 25.96 16.05
CA LEU A 238 14.97 24.68 16.58
C LEU A 238 16.04 24.16 15.61
N ASN A 239 17.30 24.39 15.95
CA ASN A 239 18.43 23.77 15.27
C ASN A 239 18.37 22.28 15.62
N LEU A 240 17.44 21.56 14.96
CA LEU A 240 17.45 20.11 14.99
C LEU A 240 18.79 19.67 14.42
N SER A 241 19.56 18.95 15.20
CA SER A 241 20.77 18.32 14.67
C SER A 241 20.36 17.40 13.49
N LEU A 242 21.27 17.13 12.57
CA LEU A 242 21.02 16.17 11.49
C LEU A 242 20.54 14.81 12.03
N ASN A 243 20.98 14.44 13.23
CA ASN A 243 20.55 13.23 13.92
C ASN A 243 19.10 13.30 14.38
N ASP A 244 18.63 14.42 14.91
CA ASP A 244 17.24 14.58 15.34
C ASP A 244 16.31 14.64 14.12
N TYR A 245 16.71 15.32 13.06
CA TYR A 245 15.97 15.32 11.80
C TYR A 245 15.83 13.92 11.20
N ASN A 246 16.92 13.14 11.16
CA ASN A 246 16.91 11.77 10.68
C ASN A 246 16.04 10.86 11.55
N LYS A 247 16.08 11.05 12.87
CA LYS A 247 15.23 10.32 13.81
C LYS A 247 13.74 10.64 13.62
N ASN A 248 13.39 11.90 13.35
CA ASN A 248 12.02 12.31 13.07
C ASN A 248 11.51 11.71 11.75
N ILE A 249 12.33 11.70 10.69
CA ILE A 249 11.98 11.02 9.43
C ILE A 249 11.78 9.53 9.66
N GLN A 250 12.66 8.87 10.40
CA GLN A 250 12.55 7.46 10.70
C GLN A 250 11.27 7.16 11.47
N ASN A 251 10.90 8.00 12.45
CA ASN A 251 9.68 7.83 13.22
C ASN A 251 8.41 8.03 12.38
N CYS A 252 8.41 9.00 11.44
CA CYS A 252 7.25 9.30 10.61
C CYS A 252 7.06 8.33 9.44
N LEU A 253 8.13 7.91 8.77
CA LEU A 253 8.08 7.14 7.52
C LEU A 253 8.69 5.75 7.64
N ASN A 254 9.26 5.40 8.79
CA ASN A 254 10.14 4.23 8.95
C ASN A 254 11.23 4.15 7.86
N ALA A 255 11.72 5.31 7.40
CA ALA A 255 12.65 5.45 6.30
C ALA A 255 14.00 5.97 6.78
N LYS A 256 15.06 5.63 6.05
CA LYS A 256 16.42 6.13 6.28
C LYS A 256 16.92 6.88 5.06
N LYS A 257 17.69 7.94 5.29
CA LYS A 257 18.43 8.66 4.25
C LYS A 257 19.69 7.86 3.90
N VAL A 258 19.84 7.55 2.64
CA VAL A 258 21.02 6.84 2.10
C VAL A 258 21.58 7.60 0.91
N LYS A 259 22.89 7.47 0.67
CA LYS A 259 23.55 7.99 -0.52
C LYS A 259 23.40 7.03 -1.68
N ILE A 260 23.38 7.57 -2.88
CA ILE A 260 23.54 6.79 -4.10
C ILE A 260 25.05 6.76 -4.42
N LEU A 261 25.62 5.55 -4.47
CA LEU A 261 27.02 5.35 -4.85
C LEU A 261 27.21 5.33 -6.36
N ASN A 262 26.26 4.74 -7.08
CA ASN A 262 26.32 4.61 -8.53
C ASN A 262 24.92 4.50 -9.15
N ILE A 263 24.79 5.01 -10.35
CA ILE A 263 23.65 4.75 -11.25
C ILE A 263 24.23 4.35 -12.61
N GLU A 264 23.85 3.17 -13.10
CA GLU A 264 24.31 2.58 -14.35
C GLU A 264 23.12 2.32 -15.29
N GLU A 265 23.21 2.80 -16.55
CA GLU A 265 22.24 2.43 -17.58
C GLU A 265 22.50 1.00 -18.05
N LYS A 266 21.49 0.15 -17.95
CA LYS A 266 21.58 -1.27 -18.34
C LYS A 266 21.15 -1.56 -19.77
N ARG A 267 20.48 -0.61 -20.43
CA ARG A 267 20.08 -0.74 -21.85
C ARG A 267 21.10 -0.06 -22.75
N PRO A 268 21.84 -0.80 -23.57
CA PRO A 268 22.99 -0.24 -24.31
C PRO A 268 22.63 0.87 -25.31
N ASN A 269 21.42 0.86 -25.86
CA ASN A 269 21.06 1.74 -26.96
C ASN A 269 19.92 2.73 -26.67
N ASN A 270 19.32 2.73 -25.49
CA ASN A 270 18.19 3.60 -25.06
C ASN A 270 16.98 3.68 -26.04
N ILE A 271 16.88 2.76 -27.00
CA ILE A 271 15.90 2.81 -28.10
C ILE A 271 14.49 2.61 -27.57
N ASN A 272 14.31 1.78 -26.52
CA ASN A 272 13.03 1.40 -25.95
C ASN A 272 12.83 1.93 -24.53
N GLY A 273 13.49 3.04 -24.19
CA GLY A 273 13.49 3.62 -22.84
C GLY A 273 14.76 3.33 -22.06
N SER A 274 14.78 3.65 -20.79
CA SER A 274 15.94 3.53 -19.89
C SER A 274 15.63 2.52 -18.79
N THR A 275 16.64 1.73 -18.41
CA THR A 275 16.59 0.84 -17.24
C THR A 275 17.88 1.01 -16.44
N LEU A 276 17.73 1.61 -15.28
CA LEU A 276 18.83 2.02 -14.42
C LEU A 276 19.08 1.00 -13.31
N LYS A 277 20.33 0.59 -13.12
CA LYS A 277 20.77 -0.10 -11.90
C LYS A 277 21.26 0.96 -10.92
N VAL A 278 20.69 1.01 -9.72
CA VAL A 278 21.01 2.00 -8.68
C VAL A 278 21.63 1.28 -7.51
N THR A 279 22.79 1.76 -7.07
CA THR A 279 23.52 1.25 -5.90
C THR A 279 23.45 2.26 -4.76
N PHE A 280 22.89 1.86 -3.64
CA PHE A 280 22.79 2.66 -2.42
C PHE A 280 23.84 2.24 -1.39
N ASP A 281 24.33 3.23 -0.63
CA ASP A 281 25.24 3.03 0.50
C ASP A 281 24.45 2.73 1.77
N LEU A 282 24.67 1.56 2.34
CA LEU A 282 24.09 1.14 3.62
C LEU A 282 25.07 1.27 4.81
N SER A 283 26.29 1.76 4.57
CA SER A 283 27.32 1.89 5.60
C SER A 283 26.81 2.75 6.78
N GLY A 284 26.96 2.25 8.00
CA GLY A 284 26.52 2.96 9.20
C GLY A 284 25.00 3.00 9.44
N THR A 285 24.18 2.46 8.55
CA THR A 285 22.70 2.49 8.71
C THR A 285 22.17 1.39 9.62
N GLY A 286 22.94 0.30 9.81
CA GLY A 286 22.50 -0.90 10.51
C GLY A 286 21.42 -1.71 9.81
N ILE A 287 21.11 -1.38 8.54
CA ILE A 287 20.12 -2.09 7.74
C ILE A 287 20.68 -3.46 7.37
N LYS A 288 19.84 -4.49 7.53
CA LYS A 288 20.05 -5.84 7.01
C LYS A 288 18.89 -6.19 6.13
N TYR A 289 19.15 -6.86 5.02
CA TYR A 289 18.11 -7.28 4.08
C TYR A 289 18.37 -8.72 3.62
N LYS A 290 17.31 -9.35 3.11
CA LYS A 290 17.36 -10.68 2.50
C LYS A 290 17.33 -10.54 0.97
N PRO A 291 17.79 -11.56 0.23
CA PRO A 291 17.58 -11.60 -1.22
C PRO A 291 16.11 -11.42 -1.58
N ALA A 292 15.85 -10.64 -2.62
CA ALA A 292 14.53 -10.26 -3.12
C ALA A 292 13.70 -9.33 -2.23
N ASP A 293 14.15 -8.91 -1.06
CA ASP A 293 13.42 -7.89 -0.28
C ASP A 293 13.15 -6.64 -1.12
N SER A 294 12.01 -6.02 -0.88
CA SER A 294 11.62 -4.80 -1.57
C SER A 294 12.23 -3.57 -0.91
N VAL A 295 12.89 -2.74 -1.70
CA VAL A 295 13.33 -1.40 -1.35
C VAL A 295 12.23 -0.42 -1.71
N LEU A 296 11.75 0.32 -0.73
CA LEU A 296 10.74 1.36 -0.89
C LEU A 296 11.45 2.70 -1.07
N ILE A 297 11.27 3.35 -2.21
CA ILE A 297 11.87 4.65 -2.49
C ILE A 297 10.82 5.74 -2.36
N TYR A 298 11.11 6.75 -1.55
CA TYR A 298 10.34 7.98 -1.43
C TYR A 298 10.89 9.03 -2.39
N PRO A 299 10.19 9.33 -3.49
CA PRO A 299 10.65 10.34 -4.44
C PRO A 299 10.47 11.75 -3.90
N LYS A 300 11.05 12.72 -4.60
CA LYS A 300 10.81 14.15 -4.39
C LYS A 300 9.91 14.69 -5.49
N ASN A 301 9.08 15.69 -5.17
CA ASN A 301 8.38 16.47 -6.19
C ASN A 301 9.38 17.23 -7.06
N LYS A 302 9.04 17.43 -8.32
CA LYS A 302 9.84 18.29 -9.21
C LYS A 302 9.87 19.70 -8.69
N LYS A 303 11.06 20.31 -8.75
CA LYS A 303 11.27 21.67 -8.29
C LYS A 303 10.31 22.67 -8.96
N GLU A 304 10.04 22.50 -10.25
CA GLU A 304 9.14 23.36 -11.02
C GLU A 304 7.71 23.32 -10.48
N ILE A 305 7.22 22.14 -10.05
CA ILE A 305 5.89 21.99 -9.44
C ILE A 305 5.88 22.70 -8.09
N VAL A 306 6.89 22.47 -7.27
CA VAL A 306 7.03 23.10 -5.95
C VAL A 306 7.06 24.62 -6.07
N ASP A 307 7.88 25.16 -6.99
CA ASP A 307 8.01 26.60 -7.23
C ASP A 307 6.68 27.23 -7.70
N ILE A 308 5.91 26.54 -8.57
CA ILE A 308 4.59 27.01 -9.01
C ILE A 308 3.62 27.07 -7.83
N VAL A 309 3.58 26.02 -7.00
CA VAL A 309 2.67 25.97 -5.83
C VAL A 309 3.05 27.03 -4.80
N ILE A 310 4.34 27.20 -4.47
CA ILE A 310 4.83 28.23 -3.55
C ILE A 310 4.42 29.63 -4.01
N ASN A 311 4.58 29.92 -5.30
CA ASN A 311 4.22 31.23 -5.87
C ASN A 311 2.69 31.46 -5.89
N ASN A 312 1.90 30.41 -5.78
CA ASN A 312 0.45 30.47 -5.78
C ASN A 312 -0.16 30.44 -4.36
N LEU A 313 0.62 30.15 -3.33
CA LEU A 313 0.13 30.22 -1.96
C LEU A 313 -0.34 31.64 -1.62
N GLU A 314 -1.45 31.73 -0.87
CA GLU A 314 -1.91 32.96 -0.30
C GLU A 314 -0.81 33.49 0.64
N LYS A 315 -0.21 34.62 0.26
CA LYS A 315 0.87 35.24 1.03
C LYS A 315 0.25 35.94 2.23
N GLY A 316 0.56 35.48 3.42
CA GLY A 316 0.41 36.28 4.63
C GLY A 316 1.30 37.53 4.53
N LYS A 317 1.26 38.38 5.55
CA LYS A 317 1.98 39.70 5.53
C LYS A 317 3.49 39.59 5.40
N GLU A 318 4.08 38.42 5.36
CA GLU A 318 5.53 38.18 5.36
C GLU A 318 6.01 37.33 4.18
N ASN A 319 7.01 37.81 3.48
CA ASN A 319 7.54 37.23 2.25
C ASN A 319 8.38 35.95 2.42
N ASP A 320 8.54 35.39 3.64
CA ASP A 320 9.56 34.40 3.98
C ASP A 320 9.01 33.03 4.46
N TYR A 321 7.75 32.68 4.16
CA TYR A 321 7.14 31.39 4.56
C TYR A 321 7.95 30.16 4.19
N ILE A 322 8.76 30.25 3.13
CA ILE A 322 9.47 29.09 2.56
C ILE A 322 10.42 28.43 3.55
N ASN A 323 10.97 29.23 4.48
CA ASN A 323 11.96 28.80 5.46
C ASN A 323 11.37 28.57 6.87
N TYR A 324 10.06 28.81 7.05
CA TYR A 324 9.43 28.57 8.35
C TYR A 324 9.29 27.08 8.65
N LYS A 325 9.54 26.72 9.89
CA LYS A 325 9.40 25.35 10.37
C LYS A 325 7.95 25.04 10.72
N LEU A 326 7.44 23.94 10.21
CA LEU A 326 6.10 23.47 10.51
C LEU A 326 6.07 22.87 11.92
N ILE A 327 5.18 23.36 12.77
CA ILE A 327 4.90 22.83 14.09
C ILE A 327 3.45 22.38 14.11
N ASN A 328 3.20 21.12 14.37
CA ASN A 328 1.87 20.60 14.57
C ASN A 328 1.48 20.83 16.04
N LYS A 329 0.55 21.74 16.30
CA LYS A 329 0.03 22.02 17.65
C LYS A 329 -0.96 20.97 18.11
N ASP A 330 -1.60 20.28 17.17
CA ASP A 330 -2.65 19.30 17.46
C ASP A 330 -2.23 17.94 16.89
N LYS A 331 -1.32 17.27 17.61
CA LYS A 331 -0.78 15.95 17.22
C LYS A 331 -1.85 14.86 17.06
N GLU A 332 -3.03 15.08 17.64
CA GLU A 332 -4.14 14.12 17.62
C GLU A 332 -5.04 14.25 16.37
N LEU A 333 -5.00 15.38 15.66
CA LEU A 333 -5.89 15.67 14.54
C LEU A 333 -5.24 15.58 13.16
N PHE A 334 -3.91 15.49 13.07
CA PHE A 334 -3.15 15.43 11.83
C PHE A 334 -2.47 14.08 11.63
N ASN A 335 -3.04 13.28 10.76
CA ASN A 335 -2.38 12.08 10.21
C ASN A 335 -1.46 12.37 9.01
N LEU A 336 -1.02 13.60 8.81
CA LEU A 336 0.10 13.86 7.90
C LEU A 336 1.38 13.51 8.65
N PRO A 337 2.13 12.48 8.26
CA PRO A 337 3.41 12.14 8.85
C PRO A 337 4.48 13.16 8.43
N LEU A 338 4.27 14.42 8.80
CA LEU A 338 5.27 15.46 8.60
C LEU A 338 6.20 15.45 9.82
N PRO A 339 7.52 15.31 9.63
CA PRO A 339 8.48 15.42 10.71
C PRO A 339 8.41 16.81 11.34
N GLU A 340 8.49 16.86 12.67
CA GLU A 340 8.58 18.15 13.36
C GLU A 340 9.81 18.96 12.91
N GLY A 341 9.61 20.25 12.71
CA GLY A 341 10.68 21.19 12.42
C GLY A 341 11.18 21.19 10.97
N ILE A 342 10.47 20.53 10.03
CA ILE A 342 10.77 20.69 8.60
C ILE A 342 10.28 22.04 8.10
N THR A 343 10.95 22.57 7.08
CA THR A 343 10.49 23.77 6.39
C THR A 343 9.30 23.47 5.48
N LEU A 344 8.50 24.49 5.16
CA LEU A 344 7.42 24.35 4.18
C LEU A 344 7.95 23.85 2.83
N LYS A 345 9.10 24.34 2.41
CA LYS A 345 9.74 23.90 1.17
C LYS A 345 10.11 22.41 1.20
N GLU A 346 10.65 21.93 2.32
CA GLU A 346 10.95 20.50 2.49
C GLU A 346 9.66 19.67 2.52
N ALA A 347 8.60 20.14 3.22
CA ALA A 347 7.32 19.48 3.24
C ALA A 347 6.74 19.31 1.83
N MET A 348 6.75 20.38 1.02
CA MET A 348 6.28 20.34 -0.36
C MET A 348 7.21 19.55 -1.29
N SER A 349 8.50 19.54 -1.04
CA SER A 349 9.44 18.80 -1.88
C SER A 349 9.43 17.31 -1.60
N GLU A 350 9.28 16.88 -0.34
CA GLU A 350 9.62 15.54 0.10
C GLU A 350 8.48 14.77 0.79
N PHE A 351 7.33 15.41 1.09
CA PHE A 351 6.28 14.77 1.87
C PHE A 351 4.88 14.91 1.26
N ILE A 352 4.49 16.09 0.77
CA ILE A 352 3.16 16.33 0.19
C ILE A 352 3.20 15.97 -1.30
N ASP A 353 2.33 15.08 -1.77
CA ASP A 353 2.31 14.66 -3.18
C ASP A 353 1.63 15.70 -4.08
N LEU A 354 2.42 16.66 -4.55
CA LEU A 354 1.98 17.68 -5.51
C LEU A 354 1.95 17.15 -6.95
N SER A 355 2.47 15.96 -7.17
CA SER A 355 2.51 15.31 -8.49
C SER A 355 1.36 14.34 -8.71
N CYS A 356 0.52 14.12 -7.69
CA CYS A 356 -0.64 13.25 -7.80
C CYS A 356 -1.62 13.76 -8.87
N HIS A 357 -2.30 12.85 -9.54
CA HIS A 357 -3.35 13.20 -10.50
C HIS A 357 -4.56 13.74 -9.75
N LEU A 358 -5.12 14.85 -10.26
CA LEU A 358 -6.31 15.45 -9.68
C LEU A 358 -7.51 14.57 -9.96
N ASN A 359 -8.17 14.12 -8.91
CA ASN A 359 -9.42 13.36 -8.97
C ASN A 359 -10.61 14.26 -8.59
N LYS A 360 -11.83 13.71 -8.66
CA LYS A 360 -13.06 14.43 -8.34
C LYS A 360 -13.06 15.04 -6.94
N ASN A 361 -12.52 14.31 -5.95
CA ASN A 361 -12.46 14.78 -4.56
C ASN A 361 -11.51 15.98 -4.41
N ILE A 362 -10.30 15.88 -5.00
CA ILE A 362 -9.34 17.00 -5.00
C ILE A 362 -9.96 18.23 -5.68
N LEU A 363 -10.61 18.07 -6.84
CA LEU A 363 -11.30 19.16 -7.53
C LEU A 363 -12.39 19.80 -6.68
N SER A 364 -13.20 19.00 -5.98
CA SER A 364 -14.26 19.48 -5.09
C SER A 364 -13.73 20.29 -3.90
N LYS A 365 -12.50 20.04 -3.48
CA LYS A 365 -11.84 20.83 -2.44
C LYS A 365 -11.18 22.10 -3.02
N LEU A 366 -10.51 21.97 -4.18
CA LEU A 366 -9.81 23.08 -4.84
C LEU A 366 -10.74 24.23 -5.22
N ILE A 367 -12.01 23.95 -5.54
CA ILE A 367 -13.00 24.96 -5.90
C ILE A 367 -13.18 26.04 -4.83
N ASN A 368 -13.01 25.68 -3.54
CA ASN A 368 -13.15 26.62 -2.42
C ASN A 368 -12.01 27.66 -2.37
N TYR A 369 -10.91 27.39 -3.08
CA TYR A 369 -9.73 28.22 -3.15
C TYR A 369 -9.62 29.03 -4.46
N LEU A 370 -10.59 28.90 -5.38
CA LEU A 370 -10.70 29.75 -6.55
C LEU A 370 -11.32 31.09 -6.14
N THR A 371 -10.78 32.18 -6.67
CA THR A 371 -11.26 33.55 -6.36
C THR A 371 -12.14 34.12 -7.47
N ASP A 372 -12.10 33.57 -8.68
CA ASP A 372 -12.92 33.98 -9.84
C ASP A 372 -14.16 33.06 -9.97
N ASP A 373 -15.35 33.70 -9.97
CA ASP A 373 -16.62 32.94 -10.02
C ASP A 373 -16.84 32.22 -11.36
N ASN A 374 -16.32 32.71 -12.48
CA ASN A 374 -16.41 32.00 -13.75
C ASN A 374 -15.57 30.72 -13.73
N GLN A 375 -14.37 30.77 -13.14
CA GLN A 375 -13.54 29.60 -12.97
C GLN A 375 -14.15 28.58 -11.98
N LYS A 376 -14.77 29.07 -10.87
CA LYS A 376 -15.54 28.20 -9.97
C LYS A 376 -16.67 27.48 -10.71
N ASN A 377 -17.45 28.21 -11.50
CA ASN A 377 -18.57 27.65 -12.26
C ASN A 377 -18.07 26.61 -13.27
N LYS A 378 -16.95 26.86 -13.96
CA LYS A 378 -16.34 25.91 -14.89
C LYS A 378 -15.91 24.63 -14.20
N VAL A 379 -15.27 24.71 -13.02
CA VAL A 379 -14.88 23.53 -12.25
C VAL A 379 -16.09 22.79 -11.70
N ASN A 380 -17.13 23.50 -11.24
CA ASN A 380 -18.40 22.90 -10.84
C ASN A 380 -19.08 22.12 -11.97
N GLU A 381 -19.07 22.67 -13.19
CA GLU A 381 -19.60 21.96 -14.36
C GLU A 381 -18.81 20.68 -14.65
N ILE A 382 -17.45 20.75 -14.54
CA ILE A 382 -16.61 19.57 -14.70
C ILE A 382 -16.96 18.48 -13.66
N ILE A 383 -17.14 18.86 -12.39
CA ILE A 383 -17.41 17.91 -11.30
C ILE A 383 -18.77 17.24 -11.44
N ASN A 384 -19.78 17.98 -11.94
CA ASN A 384 -21.18 17.54 -11.97
C ASN A 384 -21.59 16.87 -13.30
N ASP A 385 -20.79 16.93 -14.34
CA ASP A 385 -21.02 16.30 -15.64
C ASP A 385 -20.02 15.15 -15.83
N GLU A 386 -20.49 13.90 -15.83
CA GLU A 386 -19.65 12.71 -15.93
C GLU A 386 -18.74 12.70 -17.18
N LYS A 387 -19.23 13.22 -18.30
CA LYS A 387 -18.46 13.29 -19.54
C LYS A 387 -17.33 14.31 -19.44
N LYS A 388 -17.65 15.53 -18.95
CA LYS A 388 -16.65 16.58 -18.72
C LYS A 388 -15.61 16.15 -17.66
N LEU A 389 -16.07 15.46 -16.61
CA LEU A 389 -15.16 14.90 -15.61
C LEU A 389 -14.21 13.86 -16.21
N SER A 390 -14.73 12.90 -16.97
CA SER A 390 -13.92 11.90 -17.65
C SER A 390 -12.91 12.53 -18.62
N GLU A 391 -13.33 13.53 -19.40
CA GLU A 391 -12.43 14.30 -20.26
C GLU A 391 -11.35 15.04 -19.49
N PHE A 392 -11.71 15.62 -18.33
CA PHE A 392 -10.73 16.31 -17.47
C PHE A 392 -9.74 15.31 -16.84
N LEU A 393 -10.23 14.23 -16.26
CA LEU A 393 -9.39 13.21 -15.62
C LEU A 393 -8.43 12.55 -16.61
N SER A 394 -8.86 12.38 -17.86
CA SER A 394 -7.99 11.83 -18.93
C SER A 394 -6.75 12.69 -19.21
N LYS A 395 -6.77 13.99 -18.86
CA LYS A 395 -5.61 14.89 -18.99
C LYS A 395 -4.49 14.56 -18.01
N ASN A 396 -4.79 13.78 -16.93
CA ASN A 396 -3.84 13.44 -15.87
C ASN A 396 -3.11 14.68 -15.32
N TYR A 397 -3.86 15.75 -15.03
CA TYR A 397 -3.31 16.97 -14.47
C TYR A 397 -2.83 16.77 -13.03
N ASN A 398 -1.70 17.36 -12.71
CA ASN A 398 -1.29 17.66 -11.35
C ASN A 398 -1.68 19.11 -10.97
N ILE A 399 -1.37 19.50 -9.74
CA ILE A 399 -1.74 20.84 -9.25
C ILE A 399 -1.09 21.99 -10.05
N ALA A 400 0.14 21.84 -10.54
CA ALA A 400 0.80 22.88 -11.30
C ALA A 400 0.12 23.12 -12.66
N GLU A 401 -0.38 22.07 -13.30
CA GLU A 401 -1.14 22.15 -14.55
C GLU A 401 -2.51 22.79 -14.29
N PHE A 402 -3.15 22.43 -13.16
CA PHE A 402 -4.41 23.05 -12.74
C PHE A 402 -4.26 24.56 -12.48
N ILE A 403 -3.21 24.97 -11.76
CA ILE A 403 -2.93 26.40 -11.50
C ILE A 403 -2.75 27.18 -12.80
N LYS A 404 -2.15 26.58 -13.83
CA LYS A 404 -1.98 27.22 -15.15
C LYS A 404 -3.30 27.43 -15.87
N GLU A 405 -4.23 26.46 -15.78
CA GLU A 405 -5.56 26.55 -16.41
C GLU A 405 -6.52 27.42 -15.58
N PHE A 406 -6.44 27.33 -14.24
CA PHE A 406 -7.30 28.04 -13.28
C PHE A 406 -6.46 28.97 -12.39
N ASN A 407 -6.01 30.06 -12.98
CA ASN A 407 -5.03 30.99 -12.39
C ASN A 407 -5.56 31.82 -11.20
N SER A 408 -6.86 31.78 -10.94
CA SER A 408 -7.47 32.42 -9.76
C SER A 408 -7.33 31.59 -8.48
N LEU A 409 -6.75 30.40 -8.56
CA LEU A 409 -6.52 29.56 -7.38
C LEU A 409 -5.57 30.25 -6.40
N LYS A 410 -5.97 30.32 -5.12
CA LYS A 410 -5.15 30.80 -4.00
C LYS A 410 -5.21 29.81 -2.86
N LEU A 411 -4.25 28.91 -2.81
CA LEU A 411 -4.16 27.91 -1.75
C LEU A 411 -3.65 28.54 -0.46
N THR A 412 -4.28 28.20 0.65
CA THR A 412 -3.70 28.42 1.97
C THR A 412 -2.78 27.24 2.32
N LEU A 413 -1.88 27.43 3.29
CA LEU A 413 -1.06 26.35 3.81
C LEU A 413 -1.91 25.19 4.35
N GLN A 414 -2.99 25.53 5.04
CA GLN A 414 -3.96 24.55 5.53
C GLN A 414 -4.59 23.78 4.39
N GLY A 415 -5.11 24.47 3.37
CA GLY A 415 -5.70 23.83 2.19
C GLY A 415 -4.73 22.90 1.48
N LEU A 416 -3.45 23.28 1.39
CA LEU A 416 -2.41 22.42 0.83
C LEU A 416 -2.31 21.08 1.56
N CYS A 417 -2.26 21.11 2.88
CA CYS A 417 -2.14 19.90 3.71
C CYS A 417 -3.43 19.06 3.74
N GLU A 418 -4.60 19.67 3.61
CA GLU A 418 -5.90 18.97 3.64
C GLU A 418 -6.27 18.33 2.30
N ILE A 419 -5.78 18.91 1.20
CA ILE A 419 -6.16 18.50 -0.15
C ILE A 419 -5.26 17.39 -0.68
N PHE A 420 -3.95 17.51 -0.46
CA PHE A 420 -2.98 16.63 -1.09
C PHE A 420 -2.54 15.49 -0.17
N PRO A 421 -2.44 14.26 -0.72
CA PRO A 421 -1.95 13.11 0.05
C PRO A 421 -0.45 13.22 0.34
N VAL A 422 0.03 12.34 1.20
CA VAL A 422 1.47 12.16 1.43
C VAL A 422 2.09 11.41 0.26
N ILE A 423 3.34 11.73 -0.06
CA ILE A 423 4.10 10.98 -1.06
C ILE A 423 4.23 9.52 -0.63
N SER A 424 3.62 8.63 -1.41
CA SER A 424 3.75 7.19 -1.21
C SER A 424 5.05 6.68 -1.83
N PRO A 425 5.76 5.75 -1.18
CA PRO A 425 6.95 5.14 -1.76
C PRO A 425 6.59 4.21 -2.93
N ARG A 426 7.58 3.89 -3.76
CA ARG A 426 7.49 2.87 -4.80
C ARG A 426 8.41 1.71 -4.49
N TYR A 427 7.93 0.50 -4.74
CA TYR A 427 8.57 -0.77 -4.41
C TYR A 427 9.45 -1.24 -5.54
N TYR A 428 10.67 -1.66 -5.21
CA TYR A 428 11.64 -2.23 -6.15
C TYR A 428 12.35 -3.41 -5.49
N SER A 429 12.23 -4.59 -6.06
CA SER A 429 12.94 -5.78 -5.55
C SER A 429 14.45 -5.55 -5.64
N CYS A 430 15.18 -5.89 -4.59
CA CYS A 430 16.64 -5.78 -4.62
C CYS A 430 17.25 -6.78 -5.61
N CYS A 431 18.35 -6.36 -6.26
CA CYS A 431 19.14 -7.21 -7.17
C CYS A 431 20.54 -7.48 -6.64
N SER A 432 20.75 -7.40 -5.33
CA SER A 432 22.02 -7.68 -4.66
C SER A 432 21.83 -8.60 -3.46
N SER A 433 22.92 -9.27 -3.03
CA SER A 433 22.94 -10.10 -1.83
C SER A 433 23.73 -9.43 -0.71
N TYR A 434 23.12 -9.36 0.48
CA TYR A 434 23.76 -8.87 1.70
C TYR A 434 25.01 -9.68 2.07
N LYS A 435 25.02 -10.99 1.80
CA LYS A 435 26.19 -11.85 2.04
C LYS A 435 27.36 -11.55 1.11
N LYS A 436 27.08 -11.10 -0.12
CA LYS A 436 28.12 -10.70 -1.07
C LYS A 436 28.75 -9.36 -0.68
N ASN A 437 27.91 -8.37 -0.30
CA ASN A 437 28.36 -7.07 0.19
C ASN A 437 27.31 -6.46 1.12
N ASN A 438 27.59 -6.37 2.39
CA ASN A 438 26.69 -5.88 3.41
C ASN A 438 26.61 -4.35 3.52
N ASN A 439 27.46 -3.61 2.80
CA ASN A 439 27.48 -2.15 2.82
C ASN A 439 26.69 -1.52 1.68
N ILE A 440 26.13 -2.31 0.77
CA ILE A 440 25.34 -1.79 -0.35
C ILE A 440 24.04 -2.56 -0.54
N ILE A 441 23.10 -1.91 -1.20
CA ILE A 441 21.95 -2.56 -1.83
C ILE A 441 21.77 -2.02 -3.24
N GLU A 442 21.44 -2.90 -4.17
CA GLU A 442 21.20 -2.57 -5.58
C GLU A 442 19.76 -2.88 -5.98
N ILE A 443 19.21 -2.06 -6.85
CA ILE A 443 17.87 -2.23 -7.44
C ILE A 443 17.91 -1.93 -8.92
N ILE A 444 16.85 -2.36 -9.63
CA ILE A 444 16.62 -2.04 -11.03
C ILE A 444 15.36 -1.20 -11.17
N ILE A 445 15.48 -0.06 -11.85
CA ILE A 445 14.37 0.87 -12.12
C ILE A 445 14.22 1.06 -13.62
N THR A 446 13.08 0.69 -14.18
CA THR A 446 12.73 1.03 -15.56
C THR A 446 12.01 2.37 -15.57
N LEU A 447 12.41 3.29 -16.45
CA LEU A 447 11.76 4.58 -16.63
C LEU A 447 10.35 4.37 -17.20
N VAL A 448 9.35 4.66 -16.39
CA VAL A 448 7.94 4.62 -16.78
C VAL A 448 7.61 5.90 -17.54
N SER A 449 7.06 5.77 -18.73
CA SER A 449 6.57 6.90 -19.52
C SER A 449 5.23 6.57 -20.17
N PHE A 450 4.37 7.57 -20.28
CA PHE A 450 3.06 7.45 -20.93
C PHE A 450 2.75 8.73 -21.70
N LYS A 451 1.90 8.61 -22.72
CA LYS A 451 1.47 9.77 -23.51
C LYS A 451 0.29 10.43 -22.83
N GLY A 452 0.40 11.72 -22.56
CA GLY A 452 -0.73 12.54 -22.16
C GLY A 452 -1.69 12.78 -23.35
N PRO A 453 -2.88 13.34 -23.10
CA PRO A 453 -3.92 13.54 -24.12
C PRO A 453 -3.50 14.45 -25.27
N THR A 454 -2.63 15.41 -25.03
CA THR A 454 -2.08 16.35 -26.04
C THR A 454 -0.85 15.79 -26.76
N GLY A 455 -0.48 14.54 -26.47
CA GLY A 455 0.66 13.84 -27.06
C GLY A 455 1.99 14.08 -26.34
N GLU A 456 2.00 14.88 -25.28
CA GLU A 456 3.17 15.07 -24.43
C GLU A 456 3.57 13.77 -23.70
N ILE A 457 4.85 13.57 -23.47
CA ILE A 457 5.35 12.43 -22.71
C ILE A 457 5.41 12.82 -21.23
N LYS A 458 4.62 12.10 -20.42
CA LYS A 458 4.67 12.16 -18.96
C LYS A 458 5.46 10.98 -18.42
N TYR A 459 6.03 11.15 -17.24
CA TYR A 459 6.89 10.15 -16.61
C TYR A 459 6.41 9.80 -15.21
N GLY A 460 6.60 8.54 -14.82
CA GLY A 460 6.34 8.09 -13.45
C GLY A 460 7.25 8.81 -12.44
N MET A 461 6.68 9.22 -11.32
CA MET A 461 7.34 10.11 -10.35
C MET A 461 8.71 9.58 -9.88
N THR A 462 8.76 8.37 -9.33
CA THR A 462 10.01 7.80 -8.77
C THR A 462 11.02 7.45 -9.85
N SER A 463 10.59 6.82 -10.94
CA SER A 463 11.50 6.45 -12.03
C SER A 463 12.11 7.67 -12.70
N ASN A 464 11.32 8.76 -12.84
CA ASN A 464 11.83 10.02 -13.37
C ASN A 464 12.74 10.74 -12.38
N TYR A 465 12.42 10.73 -11.07
CA TYR A 465 13.29 11.30 -10.04
C TYR A 465 14.71 10.69 -10.12
N ILE A 466 14.81 9.38 -10.16
CA ILE A 466 16.12 8.71 -10.29
C ILE A 466 16.79 8.99 -11.66
N ASN A 467 16.01 9.04 -12.73
CA ASN A 467 16.52 9.37 -14.06
C ASN A 467 17.05 10.80 -14.16
N GLU A 468 16.44 11.77 -13.47
CA GLU A 468 16.95 13.14 -13.37
C GLU A 468 18.25 13.21 -12.57
N LEU A 469 18.37 12.47 -11.46
CA LEU A 469 19.61 12.33 -10.70
C LEU A 469 20.73 11.73 -11.57
N PHE A 470 20.41 10.73 -12.39
CA PHE A 470 21.35 10.12 -13.32
C PHE A 470 21.83 11.10 -14.39
N LYS A 471 20.91 11.79 -15.08
CA LYS A 471 21.21 12.73 -16.15
C LYS A 471 22.01 13.95 -15.69
N SER A 472 21.64 14.52 -14.55
CA SER A 472 22.32 15.67 -13.96
C SER A 472 23.62 15.31 -13.24
N LYS A 473 23.85 14.02 -12.96
CA LYS A 473 24.91 13.51 -12.08
C LYS A 473 24.88 14.10 -10.66
N SER A 474 23.75 14.67 -10.25
CA SER A 474 23.60 15.30 -8.93
C SER A 474 23.70 14.29 -7.78
N PHE A 475 23.46 13.00 -8.05
CA PHE A 475 23.68 11.94 -7.04
C PHE A 475 25.11 11.84 -6.52
N GLN A 476 26.08 12.42 -7.24
CA GLN A 476 27.49 12.49 -6.81
C GLN A 476 27.76 13.60 -5.79
N SER A 477 26.79 14.50 -5.56
CA SER A 477 26.89 15.54 -4.52
C SER A 477 26.88 14.91 -3.13
N ASN A 478 27.66 15.48 -2.22
CA ASN A 478 27.64 15.05 -0.82
C ASN A 478 26.32 15.35 -0.09
N ASP A 479 25.53 16.26 -0.62
CA ASP A 479 24.29 16.73 -0.02
C ASP A 479 23.04 15.99 -0.56
N GLU A 480 23.18 15.16 -1.61
CA GLU A 480 22.06 14.42 -2.18
C GLU A 480 21.85 13.09 -1.47
N TYR A 481 20.65 12.88 -0.97
CA TYR A 481 20.19 11.68 -0.28
C TYR A 481 18.84 11.23 -0.81
N VAL A 482 18.64 9.93 -0.81
CA VAL A 482 17.34 9.31 -1.09
C VAL A 482 16.81 8.69 0.20
N LYS A 483 15.52 8.83 0.45
CA LYS A 483 14.84 8.16 1.56
C LYS A 483 14.40 6.79 1.10
N ILE A 484 14.81 5.75 1.83
CA ILE A 484 14.41 4.37 1.57
C ILE A 484 13.89 3.69 2.84
N SER A 485 12.98 2.77 2.67
CA SER A 485 12.58 1.79 3.67
C SER A 485 12.53 0.40 3.05
N PHE A 486 12.14 -0.62 3.82
CA PHE A 486 12.19 -2.01 3.39
C PHE A 486 10.88 -2.72 3.70
N LYS A 487 10.53 -3.67 2.84
CA LYS A 487 9.49 -4.64 3.06
C LYS A 487 10.04 -6.02 2.74
N ASP A 488 9.79 -6.99 3.63
CA ASP A 488 10.16 -8.39 3.41
C ASP A 488 9.46 -8.93 2.14
N THR A 489 10.21 -9.71 1.37
CA THR A 489 9.66 -10.40 0.19
C THR A 489 8.79 -11.59 0.59
N GLU A 490 7.78 -11.91 -0.22
CA GLU A 490 7.07 -13.19 -0.16
C GLU A 490 7.89 -14.35 -0.77
N PHE A 491 8.94 -14.04 -1.53
CA PHE A 491 9.84 -15.05 -2.08
C PHE A 491 10.69 -15.69 -0.99
N LYS A 492 10.42 -16.95 -0.67
CA LYS A 492 11.16 -17.71 0.35
C LYS A 492 11.98 -18.81 -0.31
N PHE A 493 13.24 -18.94 0.10
CA PHE A 493 14.03 -20.07 -0.32
C PHE A 493 13.45 -21.39 0.16
N PRO A 494 13.58 -22.48 -0.62
CA PRO A 494 13.27 -23.81 -0.14
C PRO A 494 14.08 -24.11 1.12
N PHE A 495 13.50 -24.89 2.04
CA PHE A 495 14.20 -25.30 3.27
C PHE A 495 15.55 -25.96 2.97
N HIS A 496 15.59 -26.81 1.94
CA HIS A 496 16.82 -27.41 1.42
C HIS A 496 17.25 -26.65 0.16
N LEU A 497 18.38 -25.96 0.23
CA LEU A 497 18.92 -25.17 -0.89
C LEU A 497 19.29 -25.97 -2.15
N GLN A 498 19.31 -27.32 -2.04
CA GLN A 498 19.51 -28.24 -3.18
C GLN A 498 18.17 -28.60 -3.88
N THR A 499 17.03 -28.18 -3.34
CA THR A 499 15.74 -28.31 -4.00
C THR A 499 15.77 -27.54 -5.33
N PRO A 500 15.32 -28.15 -6.45
CA PRO A 500 15.30 -27.45 -7.72
C PRO A 500 14.48 -26.16 -7.66
N MET A 501 14.94 -25.15 -8.37
CA MET A 501 14.26 -23.86 -8.46
C MET A 501 14.13 -23.41 -9.92
N LEU A 502 12.96 -22.92 -10.29
CA LEU A 502 12.70 -22.27 -11.58
C LEU A 502 12.30 -20.81 -11.33
N MET A 503 13.05 -19.90 -11.86
CA MET A 503 12.83 -18.47 -11.78
C MET A 503 12.35 -17.98 -13.14
N ILE A 504 11.23 -17.22 -13.20
CA ILE A 504 10.65 -16.69 -14.44
C ILE A 504 10.46 -15.19 -14.28
N GLY A 505 11.21 -14.40 -15.04
CA GLY A 505 11.18 -12.94 -14.93
C GLY A 505 11.14 -12.22 -16.25
N THR A 506 10.48 -11.06 -16.27
CA THR A 506 10.42 -10.20 -17.47
C THR A 506 10.90 -8.78 -17.17
N GLY A 507 11.79 -8.25 -18.02
CA GLY A 507 12.34 -6.90 -17.84
C GLY A 507 12.99 -6.70 -16.48
N SER A 508 12.56 -5.70 -15.70
CA SER A 508 13.05 -5.46 -14.33
C SER A 508 12.69 -6.55 -13.33
N GLY A 509 11.73 -7.43 -13.65
CA GLY A 509 11.40 -8.60 -12.84
C GLY A 509 12.49 -9.66 -12.73
N ILE A 510 13.62 -9.48 -13.38
CA ILE A 510 14.83 -10.29 -13.15
C ILE A 510 15.52 -9.92 -11.81
N ALA A 511 15.27 -8.75 -11.25
CA ALA A 511 15.97 -8.21 -10.07
C ALA A 511 16.03 -9.19 -8.89
N PRO A 512 14.93 -9.76 -8.37
CA PRO A 512 14.97 -10.68 -7.24
C PRO A 512 15.82 -11.93 -7.55
N PHE A 513 15.83 -12.37 -8.80
CA PHE A 513 16.59 -13.56 -9.20
C PHE A 513 18.08 -13.31 -9.28
N ILE A 514 18.51 -12.11 -9.65
CA ILE A 514 19.91 -11.71 -9.55
C ILE A 514 20.38 -11.71 -8.09
N SER A 515 19.54 -11.24 -7.16
CA SER A 515 19.88 -11.30 -5.74
C SER A 515 20.00 -12.75 -5.22
N PHE A 516 19.12 -13.66 -5.67
CA PHE A 516 19.18 -15.08 -5.37
C PHE A 516 20.48 -15.71 -5.89
N LEU A 517 20.84 -15.44 -7.14
CA LEU A 517 22.04 -15.99 -7.77
C LEU A 517 23.32 -15.46 -7.10
N GLN A 518 23.35 -14.19 -6.68
CA GLN A 518 24.46 -13.66 -5.88
C GLN A 518 24.58 -14.32 -4.50
N GLU A 519 23.44 -14.62 -3.87
CA GLU A 519 23.40 -15.33 -2.59
C GLU A 519 23.96 -16.75 -2.75
N PHE A 520 23.55 -17.48 -3.81
CA PHE A 520 24.04 -18.82 -4.10
C PHE A 520 25.52 -18.84 -4.47
N GLU A 521 25.99 -17.86 -5.24
CA GLU A 521 27.41 -17.67 -5.51
C GLU A 521 28.19 -17.50 -4.20
N SER A 522 27.72 -16.68 -3.29
CA SER A 522 28.36 -16.45 -1.99
C SER A 522 28.38 -17.72 -1.13
N ILE A 523 27.30 -18.50 -1.12
CA ILE A 523 27.21 -19.76 -0.39
C ILE A 523 28.18 -20.79 -1.00
N LYS A 524 28.23 -20.88 -2.33
CA LYS A 524 29.12 -21.83 -3.03
C LYS A 524 30.59 -21.52 -2.83
N ASN A 525 30.95 -20.24 -2.81
CA ASN A 525 32.34 -19.82 -2.54
C ASN A 525 32.77 -20.24 -1.13
N ASN A 526 31.86 -20.32 -0.17
CA ASN A 526 32.14 -20.76 1.20
C ASN A 526 32.00 -22.30 1.37
N ASN A 527 31.31 -22.97 0.45
CA ASN A 527 31.12 -24.42 0.46
C ASN A 527 31.05 -24.96 -0.98
N THR A 528 32.20 -25.38 -1.49
CA THR A 528 32.39 -25.87 -2.87
C THR A 528 31.56 -27.11 -3.21
N ASN A 529 31.15 -27.90 -2.21
CA ASN A 529 30.34 -29.13 -2.40
C ASN A 529 28.86 -28.84 -2.61
N MET A 530 28.40 -27.58 -2.45
CA MET A 530 27.02 -27.21 -2.71
C MET A 530 26.75 -27.21 -4.22
N ASN A 531 25.72 -27.95 -4.65
CA ASN A 531 25.23 -27.94 -6.02
C ASN A 531 23.82 -27.39 -6.04
N PHE A 532 23.65 -26.29 -6.74
CA PHE A 532 22.33 -25.66 -6.95
C PHE A 532 21.74 -26.17 -8.26
N GLU A 533 20.48 -26.56 -8.22
CA GLU A 533 19.70 -26.90 -9.42
C GLU A 533 18.71 -25.79 -9.73
N THR A 534 19.25 -24.66 -10.19
CA THR A 534 18.50 -23.43 -10.47
C THR A 534 18.38 -23.19 -11.96
N TYR A 535 17.19 -22.87 -12.40
CA TYR A 535 16.86 -22.53 -13.78
C TYR A 535 16.27 -21.12 -13.82
N LEU A 536 16.55 -20.40 -14.90
CA LEU A 536 15.97 -19.06 -15.14
C LEU A 536 15.36 -19.00 -16.54
N ILE A 537 14.13 -18.47 -16.65
CA ILE A 537 13.54 -18.02 -17.92
C ILE A 537 13.44 -16.50 -17.86
N PHE A 538 14.18 -15.83 -18.74
CA PHE A 538 14.18 -14.37 -18.82
C PHE A 538 13.48 -13.89 -20.09
N GLY A 539 12.50 -12.98 -19.95
CA GLY A 539 11.78 -12.39 -21.05
C GLY A 539 12.05 -10.90 -21.23
N SER A 540 12.24 -10.47 -22.47
CA SER A 540 12.30 -9.06 -22.83
C SER A 540 11.83 -8.82 -24.27
N MET A 541 11.85 -7.55 -24.74
CA MET A 541 11.42 -7.25 -26.10
C MET A 541 12.46 -7.69 -27.13
N ASN A 542 13.72 -7.27 -26.98
CA ASN A 542 14.77 -7.51 -27.95
C ASN A 542 16.06 -7.94 -27.22
N LYS A 543 16.81 -8.89 -27.80
CA LYS A 543 18.08 -9.34 -27.26
C LYS A 543 19.10 -8.19 -27.14
N ASN A 544 19.31 -7.49 -28.24
CA ASN A 544 20.37 -6.49 -28.32
C ASN A 544 20.10 -5.21 -27.52
N ASN A 545 18.85 -4.95 -27.14
CA ASN A 545 18.47 -3.70 -26.45
C ASN A 545 18.06 -3.91 -25.00
N ASP A 546 17.49 -5.08 -24.66
CA ASP A 546 16.79 -5.28 -23.39
C ASP A 546 17.30 -6.46 -22.58
N PHE A 547 18.35 -7.17 -23.04
CA PHE A 547 18.95 -8.27 -22.26
C PHE A 547 19.93 -7.72 -21.23
N ILE A 548 19.39 -7.25 -20.10
CA ILE A 548 20.08 -6.37 -19.14
C ILE A 548 21.11 -7.05 -18.22
N PHE A 549 21.22 -8.38 -18.17
CA PHE A 549 22.13 -9.11 -17.29
C PHE A 549 22.82 -10.31 -18.00
N GLU A 550 23.00 -10.26 -19.31
CA GLU A 550 23.54 -11.38 -20.09
C GLU A 550 24.90 -11.86 -19.53
N LYS A 551 25.84 -10.93 -19.30
CA LYS A 551 27.18 -11.27 -18.79
C LYS A 551 27.14 -11.88 -17.40
N GLU A 552 26.36 -11.27 -16.50
CA GLU A 552 26.23 -11.76 -15.13
C GLU A 552 25.60 -13.16 -15.07
N LEU A 553 24.62 -13.45 -15.94
CA LEU A 553 24.01 -14.78 -16.03
C LEU A 553 24.99 -15.84 -16.52
N ASP A 554 25.82 -15.50 -17.51
CA ASP A 554 26.90 -16.40 -17.97
C ASP A 554 27.92 -16.68 -16.85
N GLU A 555 28.30 -15.66 -16.07
CA GLU A 555 29.17 -15.82 -14.91
C GLU A 555 28.55 -16.72 -13.84
N PHE A 556 27.25 -16.52 -13.50
CA PHE A 556 26.57 -17.38 -12.51
C PHE A 556 26.51 -18.83 -12.98
N LYS A 557 26.32 -19.05 -14.28
CA LYS A 557 26.36 -20.39 -14.87
C LYS A 557 27.75 -21.03 -14.77
N GLN A 558 28.80 -20.29 -15.12
CA GLN A 558 30.18 -20.77 -15.00
C GLN A 558 30.59 -21.11 -13.56
N LYS A 559 30.12 -20.28 -12.60
CA LYS A 559 30.38 -20.47 -11.17
C LYS A 559 29.46 -21.50 -10.52
N GLY A 560 28.47 -22.03 -11.25
CA GLY A 560 27.53 -23.05 -10.80
C GLY A 560 26.50 -22.58 -9.76
N ALA A 561 26.21 -21.27 -9.67
CA ALA A 561 25.06 -20.71 -8.97
C ALA A 561 23.79 -20.82 -9.79
N LEU A 562 23.92 -20.86 -11.12
CA LEU A 562 22.86 -21.08 -12.10
C LEU A 562 23.18 -22.31 -12.93
N LYS A 563 22.25 -23.26 -13.01
CA LYS A 563 22.44 -24.46 -13.82
C LYS A 563 22.23 -24.18 -15.31
N GLU A 564 21.15 -23.48 -15.65
CA GLU A 564 20.83 -23.11 -17.03
C GLU A 564 19.87 -21.92 -17.04
N TYR A 565 19.94 -21.10 -18.10
CA TYR A 565 18.94 -20.08 -18.36
C TYR A 565 18.44 -20.12 -19.79
N PHE A 566 17.22 -19.70 -19.99
CA PHE A 566 16.53 -19.62 -21.27
C PHE A 566 15.99 -18.20 -21.46
N THR A 567 15.96 -17.76 -22.71
CA THR A 567 15.52 -16.41 -23.06
C THR A 567 14.28 -16.43 -23.96
N ALA A 568 13.43 -15.43 -23.79
CA ALA A 568 12.27 -15.18 -24.63
C ALA A 568 12.29 -13.73 -25.08
N PHE A 569 12.61 -13.50 -26.35
CA PHE A 569 12.61 -12.17 -26.96
C PHE A 569 11.36 -12.00 -27.82
N SER A 570 10.43 -11.16 -27.37
CA SER A 570 9.09 -11.08 -27.97
C SER A 570 9.03 -10.32 -29.30
N ARG A 571 10.09 -9.62 -29.71
CA ARG A 571 10.16 -8.78 -30.92
C ARG A 571 11.36 -9.03 -31.82
N ASP A 572 12.09 -10.12 -31.59
CA ASP A 572 13.26 -10.47 -32.43
C ASP A 572 12.88 -11.35 -33.63
N GLN A 573 11.64 -11.82 -33.68
CA GLN A 573 11.07 -12.66 -34.76
C GLN A 573 9.63 -12.25 -35.09
N ASP A 574 9.11 -12.70 -36.23
CA ASP A 574 7.75 -12.36 -36.68
C ASP A 574 6.66 -12.85 -35.72
N LYS A 575 6.79 -14.09 -35.23
CA LYS A 575 5.90 -14.64 -34.20
C LYS A 575 6.42 -14.29 -32.81
N LYS A 576 5.61 -13.59 -32.03
CA LYS A 576 5.96 -13.26 -30.65
C LYS A 576 6.28 -14.52 -29.85
N PHE A 577 7.37 -14.48 -29.09
CA PHE A 577 7.83 -15.57 -28.25
C PHE A 577 8.00 -15.04 -26.82
N TYR A 578 7.21 -15.58 -25.89
CA TYR A 578 7.12 -15.14 -24.51
C TYR A 578 7.69 -16.17 -23.55
N VAL A 579 7.76 -15.82 -22.26
CA VAL A 579 8.31 -16.71 -21.23
C VAL A 579 7.54 -18.02 -21.06
N GLN A 580 6.21 -18.02 -21.24
CA GLN A 580 5.40 -19.23 -21.23
C GLN A 580 5.69 -20.15 -22.43
N ASP A 581 6.05 -19.60 -23.60
CA ASP A 581 6.47 -20.39 -24.77
C ASP A 581 7.87 -20.99 -24.53
N ALA A 582 8.75 -20.22 -23.87
CA ALA A 582 10.06 -20.73 -23.45
C ALA A 582 9.95 -21.80 -22.38
N LEU A 583 8.99 -21.69 -21.47
CA LEU A 583 8.70 -22.71 -20.46
C LEU A 583 8.32 -24.04 -21.15
N GLU A 584 7.32 -24.01 -22.03
CA GLU A 584 6.88 -25.19 -22.79
C GLU A 584 7.99 -25.81 -23.64
N LYS A 585 8.80 -24.98 -24.31
CA LYS A 585 9.89 -25.45 -25.18
C LYS A 585 11.01 -26.19 -24.42
N ASN A 586 11.32 -25.75 -23.20
CA ASN A 586 12.49 -26.23 -22.46
C ASN A 586 12.14 -27.20 -21.32
N PHE A 587 10.88 -27.25 -20.95
CA PHE A 587 10.32 -28.14 -19.91
C PHE A 587 9.12 -28.86 -20.48
N ASP A 588 9.36 -30.02 -21.12
CA ASP A 588 8.26 -30.90 -21.54
C ASP A 588 7.49 -31.43 -20.30
N LYS A 589 6.33 -32.00 -20.57
CA LYS A 589 5.41 -32.48 -19.53
C LYS A 589 6.07 -33.45 -18.55
N GLU A 590 6.87 -34.40 -19.04
CA GLU A 590 7.53 -35.43 -18.21
C GLU A 590 8.60 -34.78 -17.30
N LYS A 591 9.42 -33.91 -17.86
CA LYS A 591 10.48 -33.22 -17.14
C LYS A 591 9.93 -32.29 -16.06
N ILE A 592 8.92 -31.47 -16.39
CA ILE A 592 8.34 -30.52 -15.43
C ILE A 592 7.57 -31.22 -14.33
N GLU A 593 6.84 -32.29 -14.64
CA GLU A 593 6.14 -33.11 -13.66
C GLU A 593 7.14 -33.80 -12.71
N ASN A 594 8.21 -34.35 -13.23
CA ASN A 594 9.28 -34.92 -12.41
C ASN A 594 9.89 -33.89 -11.45
N LEU A 595 10.23 -32.71 -11.97
CA LEU A 595 10.87 -31.67 -11.15
C LEU A 595 9.90 -31.13 -10.08
N ILE A 596 8.65 -30.83 -10.41
CA ILE A 596 7.70 -30.20 -9.49
C ILE A 596 7.15 -31.24 -8.51
N ILE A 597 6.68 -32.40 -9.01
CA ILE A 597 5.91 -33.34 -8.17
C ILE A 597 6.81 -34.31 -7.42
N LYS A 598 7.88 -34.82 -8.07
CA LYS A 598 8.76 -35.81 -7.43
C LYS A 598 9.92 -35.15 -6.68
N ARG A 599 10.42 -34.02 -7.18
CA ARG A 599 11.60 -33.34 -6.62
C ARG A 599 11.29 -32.01 -5.93
N MET A 600 10.01 -31.70 -5.78
CA MET A 600 9.50 -30.53 -5.05
C MET A 600 10.10 -29.19 -5.54
N MET A 601 10.27 -29.01 -6.86
CA MET A 601 10.76 -27.77 -7.44
C MET A 601 9.90 -26.58 -7.02
N HIS A 602 10.53 -25.50 -6.59
CA HIS A 602 9.89 -24.23 -6.33
C HIS A 602 9.96 -23.33 -7.56
N ILE A 603 8.86 -22.64 -7.88
CA ILE A 603 8.74 -21.74 -9.01
C ILE A 603 8.52 -20.33 -8.50
N TYR A 604 9.30 -19.39 -9.01
CA TYR A 604 9.25 -17.97 -8.67
C TYR A 604 8.97 -17.17 -9.95
N VAL A 605 7.94 -16.34 -9.91
CA VAL A 605 7.50 -15.54 -11.06
C VAL A 605 7.50 -14.07 -10.68
N CYS A 606 8.22 -13.23 -11.45
CA CYS A 606 8.32 -11.81 -11.17
C CYS A 606 8.17 -10.99 -12.46
N GLY A 607 7.19 -10.06 -12.48
CA GLY A 607 6.91 -9.22 -13.64
C GLY A 607 5.48 -8.70 -13.70
N SER A 608 4.92 -8.47 -14.89
CA SER A 608 3.55 -7.98 -15.01
C SER A 608 2.52 -9.04 -14.61
N VAL A 609 1.38 -8.61 -14.05
CA VAL A 609 0.22 -9.48 -13.72
C VAL A 609 -0.18 -10.33 -14.92
N ARG A 610 -0.24 -9.72 -16.12
CA ARG A 610 -0.58 -10.46 -17.36
C ARG A 610 0.40 -11.60 -17.64
N MET A 611 1.68 -11.38 -17.44
CA MET A 611 2.71 -12.42 -17.63
C MET A 611 2.56 -13.52 -16.58
N GLY A 612 2.35 -13.16 -15.32
CA GLY A 612 2.13 -14.10 -14.23
C GLY A 612 0.95 -15.03 -14.51
N ASN A 613 -0.17 -14.49 -14.98
CA ASN A 613 -1.35 -15.27 -15.37
C ASN A 613 -1.06 -16.21 -16.55
N SER A 614 -0.34 -15.73 -17.59
CA SER A 614 0.04 -16.59 -18.72
C SER A 614 0.96 -17.75 -18.30
N VAL A 615 1.84 -17.53 -17.32
CA VAL A 615 2.69 -18.60 -16.74
C VAL A 615 1.86 -19.59 -15.93
N LYS A 616 0.92 -19.13 -15.10
CA LYS A 616 -0.01 -20.01 -14.35
C LYS A 616 -0.80 -20.91 -15.28
N GLU A 617 -1.41 -20.33 -16.32
CA GLU A 617 -2.17 -21.10 -17.32
C GLU A 617 -1.29 -22.16 -18.00
N LYS A 618 -0.07 -21.82 -18.40
CA LYS A 618 0.85 -22.75 -19.03
C LYS A 618 1.29 -23.87 -18.06
N LEU A 619 1.55 -23.55 -16.81
CA LEU A 619 1.84 -24.57 -15.79
C LEU A 619 0.66 -25.53 -15.59
N LYS A 620 -0.57 -24.99 -15.55
CA LYS A 620 -1.78 -25.82 -15.43
C LYS A 620 -1.99 -26.73 -16.64
N GLU A 621 -1.70 -26.23 -17.85
CA GLU A 621 -1.73 -27.02 -19.09
C GLU A 621 -0.70 -28.17 -19.04
N LEU A 622 0.54 -27.88 -18.65
CA LEU A 622 1.64 -28.87 -18.62
C LEU A 622 1.46 -29.92 -17.54
N LEU A 623 1.01 -29.54 -16.34
CA LEU A 623 0.86 -30.43 -15.19
C LEU A 623 -0.48 -31.17 -15.16
N GLY A 624 -1.51 -30.63 -15.78
CA GLY A 624 -2.90 -31.00 -15.54
C GLY A 624 -3.43 -30.42 -14.22
N VAL A 625 -4.76 -30.39 -14.06
CA VAL A 625 -5.42 -29.72 -12.93
C VAL A 625 -4.96 -30.28 -11.58
N GLU A 626 -4.96 -31.61 -11.43
CA GLU A 626 -4.65 -32.29 -10.15
C GLU A 626 -3.21 -31.99 -9.67
N ASN A 627 -2.20 -32.10 -10.55
CA ASN A 627 -0.81 -31.83 -10.18
C ASN A 627 -0.57 -30.33 -9.95
N TYR A 628 -1.27 -29.46 -10.69
CA TYR A 628 -1.20 -28.03 -10.47
C TYR A 628 -1.75 -27.66 -9.08
N GLU A 629 -2.93 -28.15 -8.68
CA GLU A 629 -3.49 -27.93 -7.36
C GLU A 629 -2.60 -28.49 -6.25
N ARG A 630 -1.98 -29.64 -6.49
CA ARG A 630 -1.00 -30.22 -5.55
C ARG A 630 0.22 -29.31 -5.38
N MET A 631 0.74 -28.74 -6.47
CA MET A 631 1.83 -27.76 -6.44
C MET A 631 1.46 -26.51 -5.61
N ILE A 632 0.26 -25.95 -5.81
CA ILE A 632 -0.25 -24.81 -5.04
C ILE A 632 -0.39 -25.19 -3.55
N LYS A 633 -1.01 -26.34 -3.25
CA LYS A 633 -1.16 -26.83 -1.87
C LYS A 633 0.18 -26.99 -1.15
N ASN A 634 1.20 -27.40 -1.88
CA ASN A 634 2.57 -27.55 -1.36
C ASN A 634 3.34 -26.21 -1.26
N LYS A 635 2.70 -25.08 -1.58
CA LYS A 635 3.34 -23.76 -1.58
C LYS A 635 4.64 -23.72 -2.42
N GLN A 636 4.60 -24.29 -3.64
CA GLN A 636 5.75 -24.36 -4.55
C GLN A 636 5.75 -23.23 -5.59
N LEU A 637 4.68 -22.42 -5.72
CA LEU A 637 4.57 -21.30 -6.64
C LEU A 637 4.51 -19.97 -5.87
N TYR A 638 5.41 -19.06 -6.20
CA TYR A 638 5.51 -17.71 -5.64
C TYR A 638 5.41 -16.69 -6.76
N LEU A 639 4.59 -15.66 -6.56
CA LEU A 639 4.39 -14.59 -7.53
C LEU A 639 4.63 -13.22 -6.89
N GLU A 640 5.50 -12.43 -7.50
CA GLU A 640 5.59 -10.98 -7.26
C GLU A 640 5.28 -10.28 -8.58
N THR A 641 4.05 -9.84 -8.73
CA THR A 641 3.58 -9.24 -9.98
C THR A 641 3.04 -7.84 -9.75
N TRP A 642 3.19 -6.97 -10.76
CA TRP A 642 2.68 -5.60 -10.74
C TRP A 642 2.01 -5.23 -12.05
N GLU A 643 1.18 -4.21 -12.00
CA GLU A 643 0.60 -3.59 -13.17
C GLU A 643 1.60 -2.67 -13.87
N ASN A 644 1.54 -2.66 -15.20
CA ASN A 644 2.38 -1.79 -16.05
C ASN A 644 1.68 -0.48 -16.34
#